data_ed0c65c4ed00d77b76f900b77cf2c542
#
_entry.id   ed0c65c4ed00d77b76f900b77cf2c542
#
_cell.length_a   1.000
_cell.length_b   1.000
_cell.length_c   1.000
_cell.angle_alpha   90.00
_cell.angle_beta   90.00
_cell.angle_gamma   90.00
#
_symmetry.space_group_name_H-M   'P 1'
#
loop_
_entity.id
_entity.type
_entity.pdbx_description
1 polymer ?
#
loop_
_entity_poly.entity_id
_entity_poly.type
_entity_poly.pdbx_seq_one_letter_code
_entity_poly.pdbx_strand_id
1 'polypeptide(L)'
;MKNPLWKRLPRELKSDFGKYIVIFLFMTLTIGFVSGFLVADDSMLAAYDEGFEKYNIEHGNFTLSSKASESDLKKIEKNGKVRICENFYRDEATDADLDGNEEETMRIYQERTDMNLVCLMSGGMPAAKNEIAIDRMYADNNKLKVGDKLKIAGEELTVTGLVALPDYSCLFSDNSDMMFDAVKFGVGIMTEKGADAFGTTHLEYRYSWQYETAPKDDIEAKNMSEDFLEVLVKYGNVTGFIPAYSNQAITFTGEDMGGDKAMMEVLLYILIVIIAFVFAVTTNNTITKEASVIGTLRASGYSRRELLFHYISMPVIVTVVASVLGNVLGYTSFKDLCAGMYYGSYSLPTYETRWNADAFILTTVVPVVIMLGINLILISGKLRLSPLKFLRHDLSASKRKKAVRLPDFKFFNRFRLRIILQNKSSYLTLFIGIFFANVLLLFGMMMKPLLDHYQEEILKNMIAPYQYVLNVPEEPDEDEKYTVMGMLQKFLTPSLKTNEKSAEKFCLNSMKNVLPDQEGETITVYGIADDSTYVSAELPTDGVLISDGYAEKYKIKTGDTVVLKEAYGSETYEFLVQGIYNYPASLTVFMPISSYRKTFGEKEGYFNGYFSREKITDLDEDLIATTITEDDLTKVSRQLDVSMGEMFQLINVFAVVLFALLIYLLTKLIIEKNANAISMVKILGYENREINSLYLTSTTWVVILSILLSLLLSTWTIYGIYGYLMSSFSGWLTLYLKPAVYPEMFAMGMGAYVLVALLQFRRIKKIPMDVALKNVE
;
A
#
# COMPACT_ATOMS: atom_id res chain seq x y z
N MET A 1 3.79 53.68 16.04
CA MET A 1 5.22 53.29 15.87
C MET A 1 5.30 51.80 15.53
N LYS A 2 5.99 51.40 14.48
CA LYS A 2 6.22 49.98 14.18
C LYS A 2 7.08 49.35 15.28
N ASN A 3 6.62 48.26 15.89
CA ASN A 3 7.33 47.58 16.97
C ASN A 3 8.77 47.26 16.55
N PRO A 4 9.83 47.69 17.24
CA PRO A 4 11.22 47.45 16.86
C PRO A 4 11.60 45.99 16.72
N LEU A 5 10.87 45.06 17.35
CA LEU A 5 11.06 43.62 17.25
C LEU A 5 10.88 43.09 15.81
N TRP A 6 10.01 43.72 15.01
CA TRP A 6 9.83 43.31 13.58
C TRP A 6 11.09 43.50 12.74
N LYS A 7 11.91 44.50 13.03
CA LYS A 7 13.20 44.75 12.35
C LYS A 7 14.23 43.67 12.64
N ARG A 8 14.01 42.89 13.69
CA ARG A 8 14.91 41.85 14.15
C ARG A 8 14.70 40.54 13.38
N LEU A 9 13.48 40.23 12.93
CA LEU A 9 13.14 38.98 12.24
C LEU A 9 14.03 38.68 11.01
N PRO A 10 14.27 39.60 10.07
CA PRO A 10 15.15 39.31 8.92
C PRO A 10 16.60 39.05 9.32
N ARG A 11 17.07 39.70 10.39
CA ARG A 11 18.43 39.49 10.91
C ARG A 11 18.56 38.12 11.58
N GLU A 12 17.56 37.68 12.34
CA GLU A 12 17.49 36.36 12.94
C GLU A 12 17.43 35.26 11.87
N LEU A 13 16.61 35.46 10.84
CA LEU A 13 16.56 34.54 9.70
C LEU A 13 17.94 34.40 9.05
N LYS A 14 18.63 35.49 8.80
CA LYS A 14 19.99 35.49 8.21
C LYS A 14 21.03 34.84 9.12
N SER A 15 20.97 35.07 10.44
CA SER A 15 21.92 34.51 11.40
C SER A 15 21.75 32.99 11.58
N ASP A 16 20.51 32.51 11.58
CA ASP A 16 20.14 31.09 11.78
C ASP A 16 19.62 30.44 10.51
N PHE A 17 19.93 31.00 9.34
CA PHE A 17 19.43 30.56 8.03
C PHE A 17 19.51 29.05 7.82
N GLY A 18 20.68 28.44 8.12
CA GLY A 18 20.84 26.99 7.95
C GLY A 18 20.00 26.11 8.90
N LYS A 19 19.36 26.68 9.94
CA LYS A 19 18.37 25.98 10.76
C LYS A 19 16.99 26.04 10.11
N TYR A 20 16.59 27.25 9.74
CA TYR A 20 15.27 27.46 9.17
C TYR A 20 15.12 26.82 7.78
N ILE A 21 16.19 26.82 6.96
CA ILE A 21 16.15 26.15 5.65
C ILE A 21 15.98 24.64 5.76
N VAL A 22 16.60 24.01 6.76
CA VAL A 22 16.44 22.55 6.96
C VAL A 22 15.04 22.20 7.42
N ILE A 23 14.48 22.96 8.37
CA ILE A 23 13.09 22.78 8.81
C ILE A 23 12.12 23.03 7.62
N PHE A 24 12.37 24.09 6.87
CA PHE A 24 11.60 24.43 5.69
C PHE A 24 11.63 23.30 4.65
N LEU A 25 12.82 22.80 4.28
CA LEU A 25 12.96 21.69 3.33
C LEU A 25 12.30 20.42 3.85
N PHE A 26 12.52 20.08 5.12
CA PHE A 26 11.89 18.92 5.75
C PHE A 26 10.37 18.99 5.63
N MET A 27 9.78 20.12 6.01
CA MET A 27 8.33 20.32 5.94
C MET A 27 7.80 20.35 4.51
N THR A 28 8.50 21.07 3.62
CA THR A 28 8.07 21.18 2.21
C THR A 28 8.07 19.83 1.52
N LEU A 29 9.10 19.00 1.74
CA LEU A 29 9.16 17.64 1.19
C LEU A 29 8.08 16.75 1.80
N THR A 30 7.93 16.77 3.12
CA THR A 30 6.92 15.95 3.82
C THR A 30 5.51 16.32 3.36
N ILE A 31 5.19 17.61 3.37
CA ILE A 31 3.86 18.11 2.96
C ILE A 31 3.63 17.85 1.47
N GLY A 32 4.64 18.08 0.63
CA GLY A 32 4.55 17.86 -0.81
C GLY A 32 4.26 16.40 -1.16
N PHE A 33 4.99 15.47 -0.55
CA PHE A 33 4.82 14.04 -0.79
C PHE A 33 3.43 13.56 -0.35
N VAL A 34 3.03 13.86 0.89
CA VAL A 34 1.72 13.43 1.43
C VAL A 34 0.56 14.10 0.70
N SER A 35 0.68 15.41 0.41
CA SER A 35 -0.35 16.13 -0.37
C SER A 35 -0.46 15.56 -1.79
N GLY A 36 0.67 15.26 -2.42
CA GLY A 36 0.71 14.67 -3.76
C GLY A 36 0.03 13.31 -3.81
N PHE A 37 0.29 12.47 -2.80
CA PHE A 37 -0.37 11.17 -2.69
C PHE A 37 -1.89 11.29 -2.52
N LEU A 38 -2.34 12.04 -1.51
CA LEU A 38 -3.78 12.19 -1.24
C LEU A 38 -4.56 12.83 -2.41
N VAL A 39 -3.92 13.73 -3.16
CA VAL A 39 -4.51 14.35 -4.35
C VAL A 39 -4.54 13.38 -5.53
N ALA A 40 -3.48 12.56 -5.71
CA ALA A 40 -3.46 11.53 -6.74
C ALA A 40 -4.52 10.47 -6.48
N ASP A 41 -4.58 9.94 -5.25
CA ASP A 41 -5.55 8.96 -4.79
C ASP A 41 -6.99 9.38 -5.10
N ASP A 42 -7.41 10.54 -4.57
CA ASP A 42 -8.76 11.09 -4.77
C ASP A 42 -9.09 11.37 -6.25
N SER A 43 -8.10 11.86 -7.02
CA SER A 43 -8.29 12.16 -8.44
C SER A 43 -8.36 10.90 -9.30
N MET A 44 -7.60 9.86 -8.95
CA MET A 44 -7.62 8.57 -9.65
C MET A 44 -8.89 7.79 -9.35
N LEU A 45 -9.31 7.74 -8.08
CA LEU A 45 -10.58 7.12 -7.69
C LEU A 45 -11.75 7.80 -8.41
N ALA A 46 -11.74 9.14 -8.49
CA ALA A 46 -12.75 9.86 -9.25
C ALA A 46 -12.71 9.56 -10.76
N ALA A 47 -11.53 9.33 -11.34
CA ALA A 47 -11.42 8.94 -12.76
C ALA A 47 -11.94 7.51 -12.99
N TYR A 48 -11.76 6.61 -12.02
CA TYR A 48 -12.34 5.28 -12.02
C TYR A 48 -13.88 5.36 -11.96
N ASP A 49 -14.45 6.03 -10.97
CA ASP A 49 -15.90 6.14 -10.78
C ASP A 49 -16.61 6.80 -11.99
N GLU A 50 -16.08 7.92 -12.49
CA GLU A 50 -16.62 8.60 -13.67
C GLU A 50 -16.39 7.82 -14.96
N GLY A 51 -15.42 6.91 -14.95
CA GLY A 51 -15.13 6.00 -16.06
C GLY A 51 -16.32 5.16 -16.45
N PHE A 52 -17.13 4.70 -15.50
CA PHE A 52 -18.32 3.90 -15.76
C PHE A 52 -19.32 4.60 -16.70
N GLU A 53 -19.62 5.85 -16.43
CA GLU A 53 -20.54 6.63 -17.28
C GLU A 53 -19.84 7.10 -18.57
N LYS A 54 -18.62 7.66 -18.44
CA LYS A 54 -17.90 8.26 -19.57
C LYS A 54 -17.56 7.27 -20.67
N TYR A 55 -17.23 6.03 -20.31
CA TYR A 55 -16.86 4.99 -21.25
C TYR A 55 -17.98 3.96 -21.47
N ASN A 56 -19.18 4.26 -20.97
CA ASN A 56 -20.39 3.45 -21.17
C ASN A 56 -20.17 1.97 -20.81
N ILE A 57 -19.69 1.72 -19.58
CA ILE A 57 -19.32 0.39 -19.11
C ILE A 57 -20.56 -0.50 -18.93
N GLU A 58 -20.43 -1.76 -19.28
CA GLU A 58 -21.47 -2.79 -19.16
C GLU A 58 -21.97 -2.99 -17.72
N HIS A 59 -23.22 -3.42 -17.55
CA HIS A 59 -23.73 -3.94 -16.29
C HIS A 59 -23.47 -5.44 -16.10
N GLY A 60 -22.86 -6.07 -17.09
CA GLY A 60 -22.37 -7.43 -17.08
C GLY A 60 -22.17 -7.97 -18.49
N ASN A 61 -21.62 -9.18 -18.56
CA ASN A 61 -21.40 -9.90 -19.80
C ASN A 61 -21.82 -11.37 -19.70
N PHE A 62 -22.20 -11.95 -20.83
CA PHE A 62 -22.46 -13.36 -20.94
C PHE A 62 -21.83 -13.94 -22.22
N THR A 63 -21.47 -15.19 -22.16
CA THR A 63 -20.88 -15.94 -23.30
C THR A 63 -21.84 -17.03 -23.71
N LEU A 64 -21.97 -17.24 -25.02
CA LEU A 64 -22.78 -18.30 -25.61
C LEU A 64 -21.87 -19.28 -26.38
N SER A 65 -22.22 -20.54 -26.37
CA SER A 65 -21.49 -21.59 -27.13
C SER A 65 -21.49 -21.38 -28.67
N SER A 66 -22.35 -20.50 -29.16
CA SER A 66 -22.43 -20.14 -30.59
C SER A 66 -23.01 -18.74 -30.75
N LYS A 67 -22.73 -18.11 -31.90
CA LYS A 67 -23.27 -16.78 -32.20
C LYS A 67 -24.81 -16.78 -32.20
N ALA A 68 -25.42 -15.91 -31.42
CA ALA A 68 -26.86 -15.74 -31.35
C ALA A 68 -27.44 -15.14 -32.65
N SER A 69 -28.65 -15.54 -33.00
CA SER A 69 -29.35 -14.89 -34.11
C SER A 69 -29.84 -13.49 -33.71
N GLU A 70 -29.89 -12.54 -34.66
CA GLU A 70 -30.48 -11.21 -34.41
C GLU A 70 -31.90 -11.26 -33.86
N SER A 71 -32.67 -12.29 -34.26
CA SER A 71 -34.05 -12.47 -33.81
C SER A 71 -34.12 -12.85 -32.32
N ASP A 72 -33.16 -13.64 -31.87
CA ASP A 72 -33.10 -14.09 -30.48
C ASP A 72 -32.52 -13.00 -29.59
N LEU A 73 -31.50 -12.26 -30.04
CA LEU A 73 -31.01 -11.07 -29.33
C LEU A 73 -32.13 -10.06 -29.08
N LYS A 74 -32.94 -9.73 -30.09
CA LYS A 74 -34.10 -8.83 -29.91
C LYS A 74 -35.15 -9.34 -28.92
N LYS A 75 -35.33 -10.68 -28.82
CA LYS A 75 -36.24 -11.26 -27.80
C LYS A 75 -35.62 -11.19 -26.41
N ILE A 76 -34.31 -11.43 -26.28
CA ILE A 76 -33.59 -11.35 -25.03
C ILE A 76 -33.63 -9.89 -24.52
N GLU A 77 -33.28 -8.91 -25.36
CA GLU A 77 -33.35 -7.49 -25.02
C GLU A 77 -34.74 -7.07 -24.52
N LYS A 78 -35.78 -7.43 -25.28
CA LYS A 78 -37.17 -7.06 -24.91
C LYS A 78 -37.61 -7.69 -23.60
N ASN A 79 -37.33 -8.99 -23.40
CA ASN A 79 -37.78 -9.72 -22.22
C ASN A 79 -36.93 -9.42 -20.98
N GLY A 80 -35.62 -9.22 -21.16
CA GLY A 80 -34.69 -8.86 -20.11
C GLY A 80 -34.66 -7.37 -19.78
N LYS A 81 -35.31 -6.52 -20.61
CA LYS A 81 -35.24 -5.05 -20.49
C LYS A 81 -33.80 -4.53 -20.44
N VAL A 82 -33.00 -5.05 -21.34
CA VAL A 82 -31.57 -4.77 -21.49
C VAL A 82 -31.26 -4.33 -22.90
N ARG A 83 -30.18 -3.60 -23.08
CA ARG A 83 -29.51 -3.38 -24.34
C ARG A 83 -28.32 -4.32 -24.42
N ILE A 84 -28.10 -4.99 -25.55
CA ILE A 84 -27.03 -5.96 -25.76
C ILE A 84 -26.11 -5.48 -26.87
N CYS A 85 -24.80 -5.60 -26.67
CA CYS A 85 -23.78 -5.37 -27.72
C CYS A 85 -22.88 -6.58 -27.87
N GLU A 86 -22.52 -6.93 -29.12
CA GLU A 86 -21.52 -7.94 -29.43
C GLU A 86 -20.14 -7.44 -28.91
N ASN A 87 -19.46 -8.25 -28.08
CA ASN A 87 -18.16 -7.94 -27.52
C ASN A 87 -17.26 -9.19 -27.61
N PHE A 88 -17.18 -9.75 -28.83
CA PHE A 88 -16.43 -10.96 -29.08
C PHE A 88 -14.94 -10.76 -28.90
N TYR A 89 -14.28 -11.77 -28.37
CA TYR A 89 -12.83 -11.73 -28.15
C TYR A 89 -12.21 -13.08 -28.49
N ARG A 90 -10.89 -13.08 -28.50
CA ARG A 90 -10.06 -14.29 -28.59
C ARG A 90 -8.85 -14.13 -27.71
N ASP A 91 -8.39 -15.21 -27.11
CA ASP A 91 -7.16 -15.28 -26.37
C ASP A 91 -6.09 -15.96 -27.24
N GLU A 92 -5.01 -15.25 -27.53
CA GLU A 92 -3.95 -15.72 -28.40
C GLU A 92 -2.60 -15.67 -27.67
N ALA A 93 -1.79 -16.71 -27.88
CA ALA A 93 -0.45 -16.78 -27.37
C ALA A 93 0.42 -15.65 -27.96
N THR A 94 1.21 -15.01 -27.11
CA THR A 94 1.94 -13.79 -27.43
C THR A 94 3.41 -13.90 -27.04
N ASP A 95 4.29 -13.39 -27.90
CA ASP A 95 5.72 -13.20 -27.66
C ASP A 95 5.98 -11.68 -27.69
N ALA A 96 5.97 -11.09 -26.49
CA ALA A 96 6.04 -9.63 -26.32
C ALA A 96 7.45 -9.07 -26.52
N ASP A 97 8.48 -9.84 -26.20
CA ASP A 97 9.89 -9.41 -26.29
C ASP A 97 10.63 -9.99 -27.50
N LEU A 98 9.93 -10.78 -28.33
CA LEU A 98 10.44 -11.41 -29.54
C LEU A 98 11.59 -12.40 -29.30
N ASP A 99 11.61 -13.05 -28.14
CA ASP A 99 12.64 -14.04 -27.80
C ASP A 99 12.35 -15.44 -28.38
N GLY A 100 11.15 -15.65 -28.91
CA GLY A 100 10.68 -16.88 -29.51
C GLY A 100 9.90 -17.79 -28.58
N ASN A 101 9.63 -17.37 -27.34
CA ASN A 101 8.75 -18.03 -26.39
C ASN A 101 7.41 -17.31 -26.35
N GLU A 102 6.31 -18.02 -26.44
CA GLU A 102 4.97 -17.48 -26.35
C GLU A 102 4.42 -17.78 -24.95
N GLU A 103 4.93 -17.03 -23.93
CA GLU A 103 4.58 -17.23 -22.53
C GLU A 103 3.45 -16.31 -22.05
N GLU A 104 3.13 -15.27 -22.83
CA GLU A 104 2.07 -14.32 -22.53
C GLU A 104 0.80 -14.64 -23.33
N THR A 105 -0.31 -14.10 -22.87
CA THR A 105 -1.62 -14.19 -23.55
C THR A 105 -2.15 -12.79 -23.82
N MET A 106 -2.60 -12.56 -25.06
CA MET A 106 -3.28 -11.34 -25.45
C MET A 106 -4.73 -11.61 -25.76
N ARG A 107 -5.65 -11.00 -25.00
CA ARG A 107 -7.07 -10.98 -25.30
C ARG A 107 -7.38 -9.90 -26.31
N ILE A 108 -7.78 -10.28 -27.50
CA ILE A 108 -8.00 -9.36 -28.62
C ILE A 108 -9.48 -9.11 -28.81
N TYR A 109 -9.86 -7.84 -28.79
CA TYR A 109 -11.19 -7.34 -29.14
C TYR A 109 -11.16 -6.60 -30.46
N GLN A 110 -12.30 -6.55 -31.12
CA GLN A 110 -12.53 -5.58 -32.19
C GLN A 110 -12.77 -4.18 -31.63
N GLU A 111 -12.57 -3.15 -32.43
CA GLU A 111 -12.84 -1.76 -32.03
C GLU A 111 -14.28 -1.61 -31.53
N ARG A 112 -14.43 -1.07 -30.33
CA ARG A 112 -15.71 -0.90 -29.61
C ARG A 112 -16.24 0.50 -29.83
N THR A 113 -17.49 0.63 -30.27
CA THR A 113 -18.10 1.93 -30.62
C THR A 113 -19.28 2.31 -29.74
N ASP A 114 -19.90 1.37 -29.04
CA ASP A 114 -21.14 1.57 -28.32
C ASP A 114 -21.02 1.36 -26.81
N MET A 115 -20.43 0.26 -26.39
CA MET A 115 -20.30 -0.14 -24.99
C MET A 115 -18.84 -0.51 -24.71
N ASN A 116 -18.40 -0.35 -23.47
CA ASN A 116 -17.02 -0.61 -23.05
C ASN A 116 -15.99 0.17 -23.91
N LEU A 117 -16.22 1.47 -24.06
CA LEU A 117 -15.34 2.34 -24.84
C LEU A 117 -13.95 2.40 -24.22
N VAL A 118 -12.93 2.49 -25.06
CA VAL A 118 -11.54 2.56 -24.60
C VAL A 118 -11.05 4.01 -24.43
N CYS A 119 -10.13 4.24 -23.51
CA CYS A 119 -9.43 5.49 -23.35
C CYS A 119 -8.08 5.44 -24.05
N LEU A 120 -7.90 6.18 -25.15
CA LEU A 120 -6.59 6.30 -25.80
C LEU A 120 -5.65 7.14 -24.91
N MET A 121 -4.58 6.51 -24.43
CA MET A 121 -3.59 7.14 -23.56
C MET A 121 -2.41 7.74 -24.34
N SER A 122 -1.98 7.03 -25.42
CA SER A 122 -0.85 7.45 -26.24
C SER A 122 -0.95 6.84 -27.64
N GLY A 123 -0.39 7.50 -28.65
CA GLY A 123 -0.43 7.00 -30.04
C GLY A 123 -1.76 7.20 -30.74
N GLY A 124 -2.27 6.20 -31.43
CA GLY A 124 -3.52 6.20 -32.18
C GLY A 124 -4.19 4.83 -32.23
N MET A 125 -5.51 4.80 -32.50
CA MET A 125 -6.21 3.56 -32.71
C MET A 125 -5.75 2.87 -34.01
N PRO A 126 -5.79 1.51 -34.08
CA PRO A 126 -5.35 0.77 -35.25
C PRO A 126 -6.21 1.12 -36.48
N ALA A 127 -5.55 1.27 -37.64
CA ALA A 127 -6.21 1.56 -38.93
C ALA A 127 -5.97 0.44 -39.99
N ALA A 128 -4.90 -0.36 -39.77
CA ALA A 128 -4.55 -1.47 -40.67
C ALA A 128 -4.69 -2.82 -39.96
N LYS A 129 -4.77 -3.92 -40.73
CA LYS A 129 -4.95 -5.26 -40.17
C LYS A 129 -3.80 -5.80 -39.33
N ASN A 130 -2.60 -5.25 -39.53
CA ASN A 130 -1.38 -5.61 -38.80
C ASN A 130 -1.02 -4.60 -37.70
N GLU A 131 -2.00 -3.83 -37.24
CA GLU A 131 -1.87 -2.85 -36.19
C GLU A 131 -2.73 -3.25 -35.00
N ILE A 132 -2.22 -2.97 -33.78
CA ILE A 132 -2.91 -3.22 -32.53
C ILE A 132 -2.70 -2.06 -31.57
N ALA A 133 -3.74 -1.69 -30.82
CA ALA A 133 -3.62 -0.87 -29.62
C ALA A 133 -3.70 -1.80 -28.41
N ILE A 134 -2.72 -1.73 -27.53
CA ILE A 134 -2.62 -2.63 -26.37
C ILE A 134 -2.84 -1.87 -25.06
N ASP A 135 -3.23 -2.58 -24.02
CA ASP A 135 -3.34 -2.02 -22.70
C ASP A 135 -2.01 -1.41 -22.25
N ARG A 136 -2.09 -0.23 -21.64
CA ARG A 136 -0.92 0.53 -21.22
C ARG A 136 -0.14 -0.18 -20.11
N MET A 137 -0.83 -0.80 -19.12
CA MET A 137 -0.17 -1.47 -18.01
C MET A 137 0.61 -2.70 -18.49
N TYR A 138 0.02 -3.51 -19.39
CA TYR A 138 0.72 -4.61 -20.03
C TYR A 138 1.93 -4.12 -20.83
N ALA A 139 1.77 -3.01 -21.58
CA ALA A 139 2.87 -2.44 -22.36
C ALA A 139 4.01 -1.94 -21.47
N ASP A 140 3.72 -1.24 -20.37
CA ASP A 140 4.72 -0.73 -19.43
C ASP A 140 5.50 -1.90 -18.77
N ASN A 141 4.81 -2.96 -18.34
CA ASN A 141 5.41 -4.15 -17.72
C ASN A 141 6.34 -4.90 -18.68
N ASN A 142 5.94 -5.02 -19.95
CA ASN A 142 6.74 -5.65 -21.01
C ASN A 142 7.65 -4.66 -21.77
N LYS A 143 7.73 -3.40 -21.31
CA LYS A 143 8.59 -2.33 -21.86
C LYS A 143 8.30 -2.00 -23.33
N LEU A 144 7.08 -2.25 -23.78
CA LEU A 144 6.60 -1.97 -25.12
C LEU A 144 6.19 -0.49 -25.26
N LYS A 145 6.43 0.09 -26.43
CA LYS A 145 6.10 1.46 -26.78
C LYS A 145 5.36 1.54 -28.10
N VAL A 146 4.70 2.65 -28.33
CA VAL A 146 4.11 2.96 -29.65
C VAL A 146 5.18 2.90 -30.73
N GLY A 147 4.96 2.08 -31.74
CA GLY A 147 5.88 1.78 -32.83
C GLY A 147 6.66 0.49 -32.69
N ASP A 148 6.66 -0.14 -31.51
CA ASP A 148 7.30 -1.44 -31.32
C ASP A 148 6.47 -2.56 -31.95
N LYS A 149 7.08 -3.71 -32.10
CA LYS A 149 6.47 -4.91 -32.66
C LYS A 149 6.39 -5.98 -31.59
N LEU A 150 5.33 -6.78 -31.68
CA LEU A 150 5.16 -8.00 -30.88
C LEU A 150 4.60 -9.09 -31.81
N LYS A 151 4.68 -10.34 -31.37
CA LYS A 151 4.17 -11.46 -32.10
C LYS A 151 2.95 -12.04 -31.39
N ILE A 152 1.86 -12.25 -32.11
CA ILE A 152 0.63 -12.85 -31.57
C ILE A 152 0.23 -13.99 -32.52
N ALA A 153 0.09 -15.19 -31.96
CA ALA A 153 -0.19 -16.42 -32.76
C ALA A 153 0.74 -16.56 -33.97
N GLY A 154 2.02 -16.20 -33.84
CA GLY A 154 3.01 -16.25 -34.92
C GLY A 154 3.01 -15.07 -35.89
N GLU A 155 2.01 -14.17 -35.87
CA GLU A 155 1.91 -13.00 -36.74
C GLU A 155 2.55 -11.77 -36.09
N GLU A 156 3.36 -11.02 -36.85
CA GLU A 156 4.03 -9.79 -36.34
C GLU A 156 3.08 -8.60 -36.48
N LEU A 157 2.74 -7.97 -35.35
CA LEU A 157 1.89 -6.79 -35.26
C LEU A 157 2.66 -5.57 -34.77
N THR A 158 2.23 -4.38 -35.18
CA THR A 158 2.79 -3.11 -34.75
C THR A 158 1.89 -2.46 -33.72
N VAL A 159 2.43 -2.07 -32.58
CA VAL A 159 1.73 -1.31 -31.54
C VAL A 159 1.52 0.13 -32.02
N THR A 160 0.30 0.51 -32.29
CA THR A 160 -0.03 1.88 -32.76
C THR A 160 -0.52 2.78 -31.64
N GLY A 161 -1.05 2.21 -30.57
CA GLY A 161 -1.57 2.98 -29.43
C GLY A 161 -1.47 2.22 -28.12
N LEU A 162 -1.42 2.99 -27.04
CA LEU A 162 -1.58 2.50 -25.68
C LEU A 162 -2.94 2.97 -25.18
N VAL A 163 -3.74 2.04 -24.68
CA VAL A 163 -5.11 2.29 -24.23
C VAL A 163 -5.27 1.93 -22.75
N ALA A 164 -6.27 2.51 -22.09
CA ALA A 164 -6.81 2.01 -20.85
C ALA A 164 -8.25 1.54 -21.09
N LEU A 165 -8.59 0.42 -20.49
CA LEU A 165 -9.90 -0.21 -20.65
C LEU A 165 -10.60 -0.23 -19.29
N PRO A 166 -11.60 0.63 -19.06
CA PRO A 166 -12.29 0.68 -17.76
C PRO A 166 -13.05 -0.60 -17.38
N ASP A 167 -13.43 -1.43 -18.36
CA ASP A 167 -13.96 -2.79 -18.13
C ASP A 167 -12.87 -3.82 -17.79
N TYR A 168 -11.59 -3.44 -17.92
CA TYR A 168 -10.39 -4.15 -17.49
C TYR A 168 -9.48 -3.22 -16.67
N SER A 169 -10.03 -2.53 -15.69
CA SER A 169 -9.23 -1.68 -14.80
C SER A 169 -8.13 -2.49 -14.07
N CYS A 170 -8.35 -3.79 -13.90
CA CYS A 170 -7.35 -4.80 -13.58
C CYS A 170 -7.36 -5.91 -14.65
N LEU A 171 -6.17 -6.34 -15.07
CA LEU A 171 -6.01 -7.33 -16.16
C LEU A 171 -6.19 -8.76 -15.65
N PHE A 172 -7.40 -9.09 -15.21
CA PHE A 172 -7.77 -10.47 -14.90
C PHE A 172 -7.99 -11.28 -16.19
N SER A 173 -7.31 -12.40 -16.29
CA SER A 173 -7.51 -13.35 -17.39
C SER A 173 -8.83 -14.09 -17.25
N ASP A 174 -9.16 -14.49 -16.02
CA ASP A 174 -10.42 -15.10 -15.66
C ASP A 174 -11.00 -14.46 -14.40
N ASN A 175 -12.33 -14.43 -14.28
CA ASN A 175 -13.01 -13.84 -13.11
C ASN A 175 -12.83 -14.69 -11.84
N SER A 176 -12.38 -15.90 -11.95
CA SER A 176 -12.07 -16.81 -10.84
C SER A 176 -10.61 -16.76 -10.40
N ASP A 177 -9.75 -16.02 -11.11
CA ASP A 177 -8.36 -15.82 -10.71
C ASP A 177 -8.25 -15.15 -9.34
N MET A 178 -7.31 -15.61 -8.52
CA MET A 178 -7.06 -15.01 -7.19
C MET A 178 -6.41 -13.63 -7.28
N MET A 179 -5.70 -13.36 -8.38
CA MET A 179 -5.03 -12.10 -8.67
C MET A 179 -4.83 -11.95 -10.17
N PHE A 180 -4.87 -10.74 -10.68
CA PHE A 180 -4.52 -10.45 -12.06
C PHE A 180 -3.00 -10.54 -12.29
N ASP A 181 -2.59 -10.74 -13.53
CA ASP A 181 -1.19 -10.82 -13.95
C ASP A 181 -0.94 -9.97 -15.20
N ALA A 182 -0.73 -8.69 -14.97
CA ALA A 182 -0.50 -7.73 -16.04
C ALA A 182 0.89 -7.85 -16.72
N VAL A 183 1.69 -8.84 -16.35
CA VAL A 183 2.93 -9.20 -17.02
C VAL A 183 2.63 -10.23 -18.12
N LYS A 184 1.88 -11.28 -17.77
CA LYS A 184 1.59 -12.40 -18.69
C LYS A 184 0.27 -12.27 -19.44
N PHE A 185 -0.65 -11.43 -18.97
CA PHE A 185 -1.93 -11.22 -19.61
C PHE A 185 -2.12 -9.76 -20.02
N GLY A 186 -2.50 -9.54 -21.29
CA GLY A 186 -2.79 -8.24 -21.86
C GLY A 186 -4.11 -8.22 -22.61
N VAL A 187 -4.64 -7.01 -22.81
CA VAL A 187 -5.82 -6.77 -23.65
C VAL A 187 -5.45 -5.86 -24.81
N GLY A 188 -5.87 -6.23 -26.02
CA GLY A 188 -5.58 -5.48 -27.23
C GLY A 188 -6.84 -5.22 -28.07
N ILE A 189 -6.83 -4.10 -28.77
CA ILE A 189 -7.89 -3.69 -29.69
C ILE A 189 -7.34 -3.70 -31.12
N MET A 190 -8.05 -4.34 -32.03
CA MET A 190 -7.72 -4.37 -33.45
C MET A 190 -8.88 -3.90 -34.31
N THR A 191 -8.60 -3.58 -35.55
CA THR A 191 -9.67 -3.43 -36.56
C THR A 191 -10.42 -4.73 -36.76
N GLU A 192 -11.69 -4.69 -37.17
CA GLU A 192 -12.47 -5.88 -37.53
C GLU A 192 -11.70 -6.81 -38.48
N LYS A 193 -11.11 -6.25 -39.56
CA LYS A 193 -10.30 -7.00 -40.52
C LYS A 193 -9.02 -7.61 -39.94
N GLY A 194 -8.44 -6.97 -38.95
CA GLY A 194 -7.27 -7.49 -38.24
C GLY A 194 -7.63 -8.66 -37.34
N ALA A 195 -8.68 -8.53 -36.54
CA ALA A 195 -9.15 -9.59 -35.66
C ALA A 195 -9.68 -10.80 -36.46
N ASP A 196 -10.37 -10.58 -37.57
CA ASP A 196 -10.89 -11.67 -38.46
C ASP A 196 -9.77 -12.45 -39.14
N ALA A 197 -8.57 -11.89 -39.30
CA ALA A 197 -7.45 -12.58 -39.93
C ALA A 197 -6.97 -13.80 -39.14
N PHE A 198 -7.22 -13.87 -37.83
CA PHE A 198 -6.92 -15.02 -36.98
C PHE A 198 -7.91 -16.19 -37.12
N GLY A 199 -8.97 -16.03 -37.93
CA GLY A 199 -10.00 -17.09 -38.17
C GLY A 199 -11.05 -17.16 -37.06
N THR A 200 -11.71 -18.31 -36.93
CA THR A 200 -12.78 -18.52 -35.93
C THR A 200 -12.38 -19.46 -34.79
N THR A 201 -11.17 -20.02 -34.81
CA THR A 201 -10.62 -20.79 -33.71
C THR A 201 -10.34 -19.85 -32.57
N HIS A 202 -10.60 -20.25 -31.34
CA HIS A 202 -10.47 -19.42 -30.14
C HIS A 202 -11.38 -18.16 -30.08
N LEU A 203 -12.41 -18.07 -30.93
CA LEU A 203 -13.35 -16.94 -30.90
C LEU A 203 -14.47 -17.22 -29.89
N GLU A 204 -14.52 -16.39 -28.85
CA GLU A 204 -15.56 -16.44 -27.84
C GLU A 204 -16.70 -15.48 -28.17
N TYR A 205 -17.93 -16.00 -28.14
CA TYR A 205 -19.14 -15.22 -28.42
C TYR A 205 -19.65 -14.54 -27.15
N ARG A 206 -18.92 -13.51 -26.67
CA ARG A 206 -19.27 -12.71 -25.52
C ARG A 206 -20.19 -11.55 -25.92
N TYR A 207 -21.18 -11.28 -25.08
CA TYR A 207 -22.13 -10.18 -25.23
C TYR A 207 -22.12 -9.36 -23.95
N SER A 208 -22.03 -8.05 -24.09
CA SER A 208 -22.15 -7.09 -22.98
C SER A 208 -23.59 -6.60 -22.91
N TRP A 209 -24.11 -6.42 -21.68
CA TRP A 209 -25.46 -5.84 -21.51
C TRP A 209 -25.47 -4.63 -20.58
N GLN A 210 -26.49 -3.78 -20.80
CA GLN A 210 -26.86 -2.72 -19.87
C GLN A 210 -28.38 -2.77 -19.62
N TYR A 211 -28.78 -2.60 -18.37
CA TYR A 211 -30.21 -2.47 -18.03
C TYR A 211 -30.75 -1.12 -18.50
N GLU A 212 -32.02 -1.08 -18.90
CA GLU A 212 -32.72 0.19 -19.20
C GLU A 212 -32.77 1.13 -17.99
N THR A 213 -32.78 0.58 -16.78
CA THR A 213 -32.68 1.29 -15.52
C THR A 213 -31.56 0.65 -14.70
N ALA A 214 -30.51 1.43 -14.38
CA ALA A 214 -29.39 0.93 -13.60
C ALA A 214 -29.83 0.50 -12.20
N PRO A 215 -29.30 -0.59 -11.63
CA PRO A 215 -29.52 -1.00 -10.26
C PRO A 215 -28.99 0.06 -9.28
N LYS A 216 -29.58 0.17 -8.11
CA LYS A 216 -29.20 1.16 -7.08
C LYS A 216 -28.08 0.67 -6.18
N ASP A 217 -28.00 -0.63 -6.00
CA ASP A 217 -27.04 -1.31 -5.15
C ASP A 217 -26.79 -2.74 -5.67
N ASP A 218 -25.80 -3.41 -5.10
CA ASP A 218 -25.39 -4.76 -5.50
C ASP A 218 -26.47 -5.82 -5.24
N ILE A 219 -27.35 -5.61 -4.25
CA ILE A 219 -28.44 -6.54 -3.96
C ILE A 219 -29.51 -6.44 -5.07
N GLU A 220 -29.84 -5.21 -5.49
CA GLU A 220 -30.74 -5.00 -6.63
C GLU A 220 -30.11 -5.53 -7.93
N ALA A 221 -28.80 -5.28 -8.11
CA ALA A 221 -28.03 -5.79 -9.25
C ALA A 221 -28.06 -7.32 -9.31
N LYS A 222 -27.88 -8.02 -8.19
CA LYS A 222 -27.97 -9.46 -8.08
C LYS A 222 -29.37 -9.96 -8.51
N ASN A 223 -30.43 -9.44 -7.91
CA ASN A 223 -31.80 -9.86 -8.22
C ASN A 223 -32.11 -9.65 -9.72
N MET A 224 -31.73 -8.50 -10.27
CA MET A 224 -31.92 -8.20 -11.69
C MET A 224 -31.10 -9.14 -12.59
N SER A 225 -29.89 -9.54 -12.20
CA SER A 225 -29.06 -10.46 -12.96
C SER A 225 -29.59 -11.89 -12.93
N GLU A 226 -30.13 -12.36 -11.80
CA GLU A 226 -30.79 -13.65 -11.69
C GLU A 226 -32.04 -13.72 -12.60
N ASP A 227 -32.91 -12.69 -12.58
CA ASP A 227 -34.06 -12.57 -13.47
C ASP A 227 -33.63 -12.56 -14.93
N PHE A 228 -32.52 -11.88 -15.26
CA PHE A 228 -32.00 -11.82 -16.64
C PHE A 228 -31.41 -13.16 -17.08
N LEU A 229 -30.70 -13.87 -16.22
CA LEU A 229 -30.18 -15.20 -16.52
C LEU A 229 -31.33 -16.19 -16.86
N GLU A 230 -32.46 -16.13 -16.13
CA GLU A 230 -33.63 -16.92 -16.44
C GLU A 230 -34.22 -16.64 -17.84
N VAL A 231 -34.04 -15.44 -18.35
CA VAL A 231 -34.42 -15.07 -19.72
C VAL A 231 -33.40 -15.64 -20.69
N LEU A 232 -32.12 -15.51 -20.45
CA LEU A 232 -31.02 -15.92 -21.33
C LEU A 232 -31.07 -17.43 -21.63
N VAL A 233 -31.19 -18.27 -20.59
CA VAL A 233 -31.18 -19.74 -20.74
C VAL A 233 -32.33 -20.27 -21.61
N LYS A 234 -33.37 -19.47 -21.88
CA LYS A 234 -34.49 -19.81 -22.76
C LYS A 234 -34.14 -19.66 -24.25
N TYR A 235 -33.10 -18.88 -24.57
CA TYR A 235 -32.77 -18.49 -25.94
C TYR A 235 -31.37 -18.91 -26.40
N GLY A 236 -30.50 -19.37 -25.50
CA GLY A 236 -29.16 -19.79 -25.86
C GLY A 236 -28.53 -20.73 -24.84
N ASN A 237 -27.49 -21.43 -25.25
CA ASN A 237 -26.65 -22.20 -24.32
C ASN A 237 -25.60 -21.26 -23.74
N VAL A 238 -25.84 -20.82 -22.49
CA VAL A 238 -24.98 -19.88 -21.76
C VAL A 238 -23.79 -20.65 -21.17
N THR A 239 -22.57 -20.29 -21.58
CA THR A 239 -21.31 -20.88 -21.09
C THR A 239 -20.65 -20.01 -20.05
N GLY A 240 -20.95 -18.70 -20.00
CA GLY A 240 -20.46 -17.77 -19.00
C GLY A 240 -21.47 -16.67 -18.71
N PHE A 241 -21.53 -16.21 -17.47
CA PHE A 241 -22.41 -15.13 -17.03
C PHE A 241 -21.77 -14.38 -15.87
N ILE A 242 -21.37 -13.13 -16.11
CA ILE A 242 -20.63 -12.32 -15.14
C ILE A 242 -21.28 -10.93 -15.03
N PRO A 243 -22.12 -10.69 -14.00
CA PRO A 243 -22.60 -9.36 -13.68
C PRO A 243 -21.46 -8.42 -13.25
N ALA A 244 -21.57 -7.12 -13.52
CA ALA A 244 -20.51 -6.15 -13.24
C ALA A 244 -20.12 -6.09 -11.76
N TYR A 245 -21.10 -6.23 -10.83
CA TYR A 245 -20.83 -6.23 -9.39
C TYR A 245 -19.95 -7.40 -8.91
N SER A 246 -19.86 -8.48 -9.67
CA SER A 246 -19.01 -9.65 -9.40
C SER A 246 -17.82 -9.78 -10.36
N ASN A 247 -17.63 -8.82 -11.28
CA ASN A 247 -16.54 -8.84 -12.25
C ASN A 247 -15.28 -8.21 -11.63
N GLN A 248 -14.32 -9.04 -11.24
CA GLN A 248 -13.06 -8.60 -10.62
C GLN A 248 -12.26 -7.64 -11.51
N ALA A 249 -12.29 -7.81 -12.83
CA ALA A 249 -11.61 -6.89 -13.76
C ALA A 249 -12.14 -5.45 -13.66
N ILE A 250 -13.37 -5.28 -13.18
CA ILE A 250 -14.02 -3.98 -12.96
C ILE A 250 -13.87 -3.56 -11.50
N THR A 251 -14.27 -4.40 -10.52
CA THR A 251 -14.47 -3.99 -9.12
C THR A 251 -13.21 -3.91 -8.28
N PHE A 252 -12.21 -4.74 -8.58
CA PHE A 252 -10.99 -4.88 -7.77
C PHE A 252 -10.27 -3.54 -7.54
N THR A 253 -10.18 -2.68 -8.54
CA THR A 253 -9.52 -1.38 -8.44
C THR A 253 -10.15 -0.49 -7.36
N GLY A 254 -11.50 -0.40 -7.34
CA GLY A 254 -12.21 0.42 -6.36
C GLY A 254 -12.06 -0.09 -4.92
N GLU A 255 -12.03 -1.41 -4.75
CA GLU A 255 -11.84 -2.05 -3.45
C GLU A 255 -10.42 -1.88 -2.91
N ASP A 256 -9.40 -2.04 -3.77
CA ASP A 256 -7.99 -2.00 -3.35
C ASP A 256 -7.49 -0.57 -3.08
N MET A 257 -7.84 0.42 -3.91
CA MET A 257 -7.44 1.81 -3.72
C MET A 257 -7.84 2.38 -2.35
N GLY A 258 -8.92 1.91 -1.74
CA GLY A 258 -9.32 2.27 -0.39
C GLY A 258 -8.31 1.86 0.69
N GLY A 259 -7.61 0.74 0.51
CA GLY A 259 -6.56 0.23 1.40
C GLY A 259 -5.29 1.08 1.40
N ASP A 260 -4.87 1.54 0.24
CA ASP A 260 -3.68 2.38 0.08
C ASP A 260 -3.76 3.70 0.85
N LYS A 261 -4.93 4.32 0.88
CA LYS A 261 -5.21 5.53 1.66
C LYS A 261 -4.94 5.33 3.15
N ALA A 262 -5.40 4.22 3.72
CA ALA A 262 -5.18 3.91 5.13
C ALA A 262 -3.69 3.75 5.48
N MET A 263 -2.92 3.11 4.61
CA MET A 263 -1.46 2.97 4.77
C MET A 263 -0.77 4.34 4.76
N MET A 264 -1.16 5.23 3.87
CA MET A 264 -0.59 6.57 3.78
C MET A 264 -0.99 7.47 4.95
N GLU A 265 -2.18 7.29 5.52
CA GLU A 265 -2.56 7.98 6.75
C GLU A 265 -1.68 7.59 7.93
N VAL A 266 -1.31 6.31 8.09
CA VAL A 266 -0.36 5.86 9.11
C VAL A 266 1.00 6.53 8.92
N LEU A 267 1.51 6.56 7.68
CA LEU A 267 2.75 7.27 7.37
C LEU A 267 2.65 8.76 7.71
N LEU A 268 1.54 9.40 7.39
CA LEU A 268 1.27 10.80 7.74
C LEU A 268 1.33 11.02 9.26
N TYR A 269 0.71 10.16 10.07
CA TYR A 269 0.75 10.29 11.53
C TYR A 269 2.18 10.17 12.07
N ILE A 270 2.98 9.26 11.55
CA ILE A 270 4.41 9.14 11.90
C ILE A 270 5.13 10.46 11.58
N LEU A 271 4.93 11.03 10.40
CA LEU A 271 5.54 12.28 9.96
C LEU A 271 5.09 13.49 10.81
N ILE A 272 3.80 13.55 11.18
CA ILE A 272 3.26 14.58 12.08
C ILE A 272 3.96 14.54 13.46
N VAL A 273 4.17 13.36 14.02
CA VAL A 273 4.89 13.20 15.29
C VAL A 273 6.34 13.67 15.16
N ILE A 274 7.01 13.36 14.05
CA ILE A 274 8.37 13.85 13.77
C ILE A 274 8.40 15.37 13.67
N ILE A 275 7.47 15.99 12.96
CA ILE A 275 7.34 17.45 12.84
C ILE A 275 7.12 18.08 14.21
N ALA A 276 6.22 17.55 15.01
CA ALA A 276 5.95 18.00 16.37
C ALA A 276 7.22 17.98 17.24
N PHE A 277 7.96 16.88 17.18
CA PHE A 277 9.23 16.73 17.89
C PHE A 277 10.28 17.75 17.42
N VAL A 278 10.45 17.94 16.12
CA VAL A 278 11.42 18.92 15.55
C VAL A 278 11.10 20.34 16.01
N PHE A 279 9.83 20.74 16.02
CA PHE A 279 9.42 22.04 16.53
C PHE A 279 9.70 22.19 18.01
N ALA A 280 9.35 21.20 18.82
CA ALA A 280 9.60 21.24 20.27
C ALA A 280 11.09 21.45 20.58
N VAL A 281 11.95 20.68 19.94
CA VAL A 281 13.40 20.76 20.11
C VAL A 281 13.96 22.11 19.66
N THR A 282 13.58 22.54 18.47
CA THR A 282 14.08 23.77 17.86
C THR A 282 13.68 25.01 18.67
N THR A 283 12.43 25.09 19.10
CA THR A 283 11.91 26.19 19.90
C THR A 283 12.58 26.26 21.28
N ASN A 284 12.68 25.12 21.97
CA ASN A 284 13.35 25.06 23.25
C ASN A 284 14.82 25.51 23.15
N ASN A 285 15.52 25.12 22.08
CA ASN A 285 16.89 25.51 21.82
C ASN A 285 17.01 27.02 21.52
N THR A 286 16.11 27.59 20.73
CA THR A 286 16.07 29.02 20.39
C THR A 286 15.89 29.87 21.66
N ILE A 287 14.94 29.53 22.53
CA ILE A 287 14.71 30.24 23.80
C ILE A 287 15.94 30.15 24.72
N THR A 288 16.60 29.00 24.76
CA THR A 288 17.80 28.82 25.59
C THR A 288 18.97 29.63 25.06
N LYS A 289 19.18 29.70 23.76
CA LYS A 289 20.23 30.47 23.09
C LYS A 289 20.02 31.98 23.31
N GLU A 290 18.80 32.44 23.24
CA GLU A 290 18.41 33.84 23.35
C GLU A 290 18.04 34.29 24.77
N ALA A 291 18.37 33.48 25.77
CA ALA A 291 17.96 33.73 27.16
C ALA A 291 18.38 35.12 27.68
N SER A 292 19.64 35.55 27.50
CA SER A 292 20.11 36.88 27.92
C SER A 292 19.36 38.02 27.24
N VAL A 293 19.09 37.87 25.92
CA VAL A 293 18.32 38.85 25.14
C VAL A 293 16.88 38.93 25.65
N ILE A 294 16.22 37.80 25.88
CA ILE A 294 14.88 37.75 26.47
C ILE A 294 14.86 38.40 27.84
N GLY A 295 15.88 38.12 28.67
CA GLY A 295 16.02 38.71 29.99
C GLY A 295 16.16 40.24 29.95
N THR A 296 17.00 40.75 29.05
CA THR A 296 17.21 42.21 28.86
C THR A 296 15.94 42.88 28.31
N LEU A 297 15.30 42.33 27.29
CA LEU A 297 14.06 42.89 26.75
C LEU A 297 12.95 42.94 27.81
N ARG A 298 12.82 41.89 28.62
CA ARG A 298 11.86 41.88 29.73
C ARG A 298 12.21 42.88 30.84
N ALA A 299 13.49 43.05 31.14
CA ALA A 299 13.95 44.06 32.11
C ALA A 299 13.72 45.50 31.57
N SER A 300 13.76 45.68 30.24
CA SER A 300 13.47 46.96 29.56
C SER A 300 11.97 47.23 29.36
N GLY A 301 11.06 46.40 29.93
CA GLY A 301 9.65 46.66 29.96
C GLY A 301 8.81 45.94 28.87
N TYR A 302 9.40 45.12 27.98
CA TYR A 302 8.64 44.35 27.06
C TYR A 302 7.75 43.30 27.76
N SER A 303 6.48 43.24 27.33
CA SER A 303 5.51 42.30 27.88
C SER A 303 5.77 40.87 27.46
N ARG A 304 5.23 39.89 28.23
CA ARG A 304 5.28 38.47 27.86
C ARG A 304 4.59 38.22 26.53
N ARG A 305 3.49 38.94 26.23
CA ARG A 305 2.73 38.77 24.97
C ARG A 305 3.54 39.24 23.75
N GLU A 306 4.22 40.38 23.83
CA GLU A 306 5.05 40.89 22.73
C GLU A 306 6.20 39.93 22.41
N LEU A 307 6.87 39.39 23.42
CA LEU A 307 7.93 38.39 23.20
C LEU A 307 7.37 37.06 22.69
N LEU A 308 6.22 36.64 23.19
CA LEU A 308 5.53 35.43 22.68
C LEU A 308 5.25 35.55 21.18
N PHE A 309 4.62 36.65 20.75
CA PHE A 309 4.34 36.89 19.34
C PHE A 309 5.62 36.98 18.49
N HIS A 310 6.66 37.61 19.00
CA HIS A 310 7.93 37.72 18.29
C HIS A 310 8.56 36.34 18.04
N TYR A 311 8.68 35.49 19.10
CA TYR A 311 9.33 34.17 18.98
C TYR A 311 8.47 33.12 18.24
N ILE A 312 7.14 33.28 18.17
CA ILE A 312 6.26 32.47 17.35
C ILE A 312 6.30 32.87 15.88
N SER A 313 6.55 34.14 15.56
CA SER A 313 6.45 34.66 14.19
C SER A 313 7.31 33.90 13.18
N MET A 314 8.57 33.59 13.50
CA MET A 314 9.47 32.86 12.59
C MET A 314 9.03 31.41 12.34
N PRO A 315 8.75 30.57 13.34
CA PRO A 315 8.18 29.26 13.13
C PRO A 315 6.89 29.31 12.29
N VAL A 316 5.98 30.25 12.54
CA VAL A 316 4.73 30.43 11.76
C VAL A 316 5.04 30.74 10.30
N ILE A 317 5.90 31.73 10.03
CA ILE A 317 6.26 32.12 8.66
C ILE A 317 6.86 30.92 7.92
N VAL A 318 7.82 30.22 8.53
CA VAL A 318 8.47 29.08 7.91
C VAL A 318 7.46 27.95 7.63
N THR A 319 6.57 27.66 8.57
CA THR A 319 5.55 26.63 8.43
C THR A 319 4.56 26.96 7.32
N VAL A 320 4.00 28.17 7.33
CA VAL A 320 3.03 28.60 6.32
C VAL A 320 3.65 28.60 4.92
N VAL A 321 4.87 29.15 4.77
CA VAL A 321 5.56 29.13 3.46
C VAL A 321 5.90 27.72 3.03
N ALA A 322 6.34 26.87 3.94
CA ALA A 322 6.60 25.45 3.65
C ALA A 322 5.32 24.69 3.27
N SER A 323 4.19 24.96 3.94
CA SER A 323 2.91 24.34 3.62
C SER A 323 2.39 24.78 2.25
N VAL A 324 2.47 26.06 1.93
CA VAL A 324 2.07 26.57 0.61
C VAL A 324 2.93 25.95 -0.49
N LEU A 325 4.26 26.01 -0.36
CA LEU A 325 5.15 25.45 -1.37
C LEU A 325 5.08 23.92 -1.42
N GLY A 326 4.91 23.25 -0.29
CA GLY A 326 4.67 21.80 -0.23
C GLY A 326 3.42 21.41 -1.00
N ASN A 327 2.29 22.09 -0.76
CA ASN A 327 1.06 21.83 -1.52
C ASN A 327 1.22 22.15 -3.01
N VAL A 328 1.89 23.25 -3.37
CA VAL A 328 2.17 23.55 -4.79
C VAL A 328 2.95 22.39 -5.43
N LEU A 329 3.99 21.89 -4.78
CA LEU A 329 4.74 20.72 -5.25
C LEU A 329 3.87 19.44 -5.24
N GLY A 330 3.01 19.28 -4.25
CA GLY A 330 2.05 18.18 -4.15
C GLY A 330 1.12 18.15 -5.36
N TYR A 331 0.48 19.28 -5.66
CA TYR A 331 -0.47 19.42 -6.77
C TYR A 331 0.19 19.52 -8.17
N THR A 332 1.52 19.64 -8.26
CA THR A 332 2.21 19.73 -9.57
C THR A 332 3.08 18.52 -9.86
N SER A 333 4.08 18.27 -9.03
CA SER A 333 5.12 17.26 -9.32
C SER A 333 4.91 15.96 -8.55
N PHE A 334 4.57 16.04 -7.27
CA PHE A 334 4.42 14.81 -6.47
C PHE A 334 3.14 14.05 -6.80
N LYS A 335 2.05 14.73 -7.21
CA LYS A 335 0.84 14.04 -7.65
C LYS A 335 1.12 13.13 -8.86
N ASP A 336 1.91 13.62 -9.84
CA ASP A 336 2.21 12.85 -11.04
C ASP A 336 3.11 11.64 -10.70
N LEU A 337 4.02 11.82 -9.74
CA LEU A 337 4.84 10.74 -9.21
C LEU A 337 3.99 9.68 -8.50
N CYS A 338 3.02 10.10 -7.68
CA CYS A 338 2.11 9.18 -6.98
C CYS A 338 1.07 8.56 -7.94
N ALA A 339 0.57 9.31 -8.92
CA ALA A 339 -0.30 8.78 -9.96
C ALA A 339 0.40 7.70 -10.81
N GLY A 340 1.71 7.82 -11.02
CA GLY A 340 2.53 6.80 -11.66
C GLY A 340 2.46 5.44 -10.95
N MET A 341 2.28 5.42 -9.63
CA MET A 341 2.09 4.19 -8.86
C MET A 341 0.75 3.52 -9.20
N TYR A 342 -0.33 4.29 -9.22
CA TYR A 342 -1.65 3.78 -9.61
C TYR A 342 -1.68 3.29 -11.04
N TYR A 343 -1.01 4.00 -11.94
CA TYR A 343 -0.84 3.54 -13.32
C TYR A 343 0.04 2.29 -13.44
N GLY A 344 0.97 2.05 -12.54
CA GLY A 344 1.73 0.80 -12.45
C GLY A 344 0.90 -0.37 -11.92
N SER A 345 -0.19 -0.09 -11.18
CA SER A 345 -1.05 -1.09 -10.55
C SER A 345 -2.32 -1.36 -11.34
N TYR A 346 -2.88 -0.36 -12.06
CA TYR A 346 -4.19 -0.43 -12.70
C TYR A 346 -4.20 0.18 -14.10
N SER A 347 -5.09 -0.34 -14.96
CA SER A 347 -5.38 0.20 -16.29
C SER A 347 -6.42 1.33 -16.20
N LEU A 348 -6.06 2.40 -15.52
CA LEU A 348 -6.94 3.56 -15.33
C LEU A 348 -6.88 4.54 -16.49
N PRO A 349 -8.01 5.20 -16.85
CA PRO A 349 -8.03 6.27 -17.83
C PRO A 349 -7.28 7.51 -17.35
N THR A 350 -7.08 8.48 -18.23
CA THR A 350 -6.49 9.77 -17.87
C THR A 350 -7.34 10.49 -16.82
N TYR A 351 -6.71 10.91 -15.73
CA TYR A 351 -7.37 11.63 -14.64
C TYR A 351 -7.24 13.15 -14.75
N GLU A 352 -8.20 13.84 -14.19
CA GLU A 352 -8.13 15.28 -13.96
C GLU A 352 -7.86 15.57 -12.49
N THR A 353 -6.87 16.43 -12.22
CA THR A 353 -6.50 16.79 -10.86
C THR A 353 -7.63 17.51 -10.15
N ARG A 354 -8.13 16.94 -9.06
CA ARG A 354 -9.20 17.49 -8.24
C ARG A 354 -8.66 18.17 -6.98
N TRP A 355 -9.41 19.18 -6.52
CA TRP A 355 -9.15 19.78 -5.23
C TRP A 355 -9.62 18.84 -4.11
N ASN A 356 -8.67 18.40 -3.27
CA ASN A 356 -8.97 17.58 -2.11
C ASN A 356 -8.87 18.43 -0.82
N ALA A 357 -10.03 18.65 -0.17
CA ALA A 357 -10.10 19.45 1.05
C ALA A 357 -9.43 18.74 2.24
N ASP A 358 -9.53 17.44 2.34
CA ASP A 358 -8.93 16.64 3.42
C ASP A 358 -7.41 16.66 3.31
N ALA A 359 -6.87 16.48 2.10
CA ALA A 359 -5.45 16.65 1.82
C ALA A 359 -4.94 18.03 2.28
N PHE A 360 -5.67 19.10 1.96
CA PHE A 360 -5.30 20.46 2.38
C PHE A 360 -5.36 20.63 3.91
N ILE A 361 -6.40 20.11 4.57
CA ILE A 361 -6.54 20.17 6.04
C ILE A 361 -5.39 19.41 6.71
N LEU A 362 -5.16 18.17 6.31
CA LEU A 362 -4.15 17.30 6.89
C LEU A 362 -2.72 17.82 6.67
N THR A 363 -2.42 18.39 5.50
CA THR A 363 -1.07 18.82 5.14
C THR A 363 -0.79 20.30 5.45
N THR A 364 -1.81 21.12 5.65
CA THR A 364 -1.66 22.56 5.93
C THR A 364 -2.14 22.92 7.33
N VAL A 365 -3.42 22.66 7.63
CA VAL A 365 -4.04 23.11 8.88
C VAL A 365 -3.45 22.37 10.06
N VAL A 366 -3.36 21.06 9.99
CA VAL A 366 -2.85 20.21 11.09
C VAL A 366 -1.41 20.56 11.46
N PRO A 367 -0.40 20.61 10.55
CA PRO A 367 0.96 21.04 10.88
C PRO A 367 1.04 22.45 11.48
N VAL A 368 0.25 23.41 10.95
CA VAL A 368 0.21 24.78 11.48
C VAL A 368 -0.34 24.81 12.90
N VAL A 369 -1.44 24.10 13.18
CA VAL A 369 -2.05 24.00 14.51
C VAL A 369 -1.09 23.36 15.51
N ILE A 370 -0.46 22.24 15.12
CA ILE A 370 0.53 21.55 15.96
C ILE A 370 1.72 22.48 16.26
N MET A 371 2.28 23.14 15.23
CA MET A 371 3.36 24.09 15.39
C MET A 371 2.97 25.23 16.35
N LEU A 372 1.80 25.84 16.16
CA LEU A 372 1.29 26.89 17.05
C LEU A 372 1.12 26.38 18.48
N GLY A 373 0.49 25.23 18.66
CA GLY A 373 0.25 24.63 19.98
C GLY A 373 1.54 24.37 20.74
N ILE A 374 2.52 23.71 20.10
CA ILE A 374 3.82 23.39 20.70
C ILE A 374 4.57 24.67 21.05
N ASN A 375 4.66 25.64 20.13
CA ASN A 375 5.37 26.88 20.38
C ASN A 375 4.67 27.73 21.47
N LEU A 376 3.35 27.80 21.47
CA LEU A 376 2.59 28.48 22.54
C LEU A 376 2.87 27.87 23.91
N ILE A 377 2.81 26.56 24.06
CA ILE A 377 3.05 25.85 25.31
C ILE A 377 4.49 26.08 25.79
N LEU A 378 5.47 25.83 24.93
CA LEU A 378 6.88 25.90 25.27
C LEU A 378 7.33 27.34 25.59
N ILE A 379 6.99 28.31 24.74
CA ILE A 379 7.41 29.70 24.89
C ILE A 379 6.69 30.33 26.09
N SER A 380 5.36 30.17 26.21
CA SER A 380 4.64 30.75 27.36
C SER A 380 5.07 30.13 28.68
N GLY A 381 5.31 28.82 28.71
CA GLY A 381 5.86 28.14 29.88
C GLY A 381 7.21 28.70 30.33
N LYS A 382 8.14 28.92 29.39
CA LYS A 382 9.44 29.51 29.68
C LYS A 382 9.35 31.01 30.06
N LEU A 383 8.54 31.81 29.36
CA LEU A 383 8.35 33.23 29.62
C LEU A 383 7.71 33.54 31.01
N ARG A 384 7.19 32.52 31.71
CA ARG A 384 6.77 32.66 33.14
C ARG A 384 7.93 32.89 34.08
N LEU A 385 9.14 32.49 33.70
CA LEU A 385 10.34 32.71 34.51
C LEU A 385 10.65 34.21 34.68
N SER A 386 11.31 34.59 35.76
CA SER A 386 11.71 35.98 36.02
C SER A 386 12.82 36.44 35.06
N PRO A 387 12.93 37.75 34.73
CA PRO A 387 14.02 38.31 33.93
C PRO A 387 15.40 37.92 34.44
N LEU A 388 15.58 37.89 35.77
CA LEU A 388 16.83 37.52 36.41
C LEU A 388 17.25 36.06 36.11
N LYS A 389 16.30 35.13 36.05
CA LYS A 389 16.59 33.74 35.66
C LYS A 389 17.04 33.61 34.20
N PHE A 390 16.49 34.43 33.31
CA PHE A 390 16.92 34.52 31.93
C PHE A 390 18.36 35.07 31.82
N LEU A 391 18.66 36.17 32.52
CA LEU A 391 19.99 36.77 32.51
C LEU A 391 21.06 35.85 33.13
N ARG A 392 20.68 35.04 34.11
CA ARG A 392 21.57 34.03 34.72
C ARG A 392 21.61 32.70 33.97
N HIS A 393 20.93 32.59 32.82
CA HIS A 393 20.76 31.34 32.09
C HIS A 393 20.21 30.18 32.94
N ASP A 394 19.48 30.45 34.02
CA ASP A 394 18.87 29.47 34.92
C ASP A 394 17.44 29.16 34.45
N LEU A 395 17.32 28.55 33.25
CA LEU A 395 16.04 28.24 32.60
C LEU A 395 15.49 26.86 32.98
N SER A 396 16.23 26.07 33.76
CA SER A 396 15.81 24.76 34.21
C SER A 396 15.46 24.76 35.69
N ALA A 397 14.40 24.04 36.06
CA ALA A 397 14.05 23.79 37.46
C ALA A 397 15.04 22.83 38.19
N SER A 398 16.18 22.53 37.58
CA SER A 398 17.13 21.53 38.07
C SER A 398 17.95 22.05 39.22
N LYS A 399 17.81 21.42 40.38
CA LYS A 399 18.72 21.53 41.52
C LYS A 399 20.17 21.37 41.07
N ARG A 400 21.12 22.06 41.76
CA ARG A 400 22.58 21.99 41.52
C ARG A 400 23.00 20.57 41.08
N LYS A 401 23.50 20.43 39.86
CA LYS A 401 24.05 19.17 39.39
C LYS A 401 25.29 18.81 40.20
N LYS A 402 25.20 17.77 41.03
CA LYS A 402 26.37 17.18 41.69
C LYS A 402 27.37 16.76 40.62
N ALA A 403 28.65 17.11 40.80
CA ALA A 403 29.71 16.67 39.91
C ALA A 403 29.77 15.15 39.94
N VAL A 404 29.64 14.53 38.75
CA VAL A 404 29.75 13.08 38.62
C VAL A 404 31.24 12.71 38.73
N ARG A 405 31.58 11.87 39.69
CA ARG A 405 32.93 11.27 39.75
C ARG A 405 33.06 10.28 38.60
N LEU A 406 34.06 10.48 37.76
CA LEU A 406 34.38 9.61 36.65
C LEU A 406 35.57 8.72 37.01
N PRO A 407 35.60 7.46 36.50
CA PRO A 407 36.76 6.59 36.63
C PRO A 407 38.04 7.21 36.02
N ASP A 408 39.18 6.71 36.43
CA ASP A 408 40.51 7.22 35.96
C ASP A 408 40.83 6.68 34.56
N PHE A 409 40.11 7.19 33.56
CA PHE A 409 40.41 7.01 32.15
C PHE A 409 41.46 8.02 31.67
N LYS A 410 42.12 7.72 30.52
CA LYS A 410 42.95 8.67 29.79
C LYS A 410 42.19 9.98 29.57
N PHE A 411 42.88 11.14 29.65
CA PHE A 411 42.30 12.48 29.61
C PHE A 411 41.23 12.66 28.52
N PHE A 412 41.50 12.25 27.26
CA PHE A 412 40.56 12.41 26.16
C PHE A 412 39.25 11.60 26.38
N ASN A 413 39.34 10.39 26.87
CA ASN A 413 38.16 9.53 27.10
C ASN A 413 37.35 10.07 28.30
N ARG A 414 38.00 10.52 29.34
CA ARG A 414 37.35 11.16 30.49
C ARG A 414 36.63 12.46 30.10
N PHE A 415 37.28 13.26 29.23
CA PHE A 415 36.68 14.49 28.70
C PHE A 415 35.49 14.21 27.81
N ARG A 416 35.57 13.23 26.87
CA ARG A 416 34.45 12.79 26.03
C ARG A 416 33.25 12.32 26.86
N LEU A 417 33.48 11.48 27.85
CA LEU A 417 32.43 10.99 28.74
C LEU A 417 31.78 12.15 29.51
N ARG A 418 32.59 13.13 29.96
CA ARG A 418 32.07 14.34 30.61
C ARG A 418 31.19 15.17 29.68
N ILE A 419 31.57 15.36 28.42
CA ILE A 419 30.74 16.03 27.40
C ILE A 419 29.38 15.32 27.25
N ILE A 420 29.39 14.00 27.13
CA ILE A 420 28.17 13.22 27.00
C ILE A 420 27.28 13.39 28.24
N LEU A 421 27.83 13.22 29.42
CA LEU A 421 27.08 13.32 30.67
C LEU A 421 26.56 14.75 30.98
N GLN A 422 27.29 15.78 30.57
CA GLN A 422 26.85 17.18 30.71
C GLN A 422 25.73 17.53 29.72
N ASN A 423 25.71 16.90 28.57
CA ASN A 423 24.74 17.14 27.48
C ASN A 423 23.68 16.04 27.34
N LYS A 424 23.39 15.27 28.41
CA LYS A 424 22.43 14.14 28.39
C LYS A 424 21.11 14.46 27.66
N SER A 425 20.51 15.62 27.95
CA SER A 425 19.26 16.04 27.35
C SER A 425 19.38 16.22 25.82
N SER A 426 20.51 16.76 25.33
CA SER A 426 20.72 16.97 23.90
C SER A 426 20.98 15.64 23.16
N TYR A 427 21.71 14.74 23.82
CA TYR A 427 21.94 13.40 23.25
C TYR A 427 20.71 12.52 23.33
N LEU A 428 19.86 12.64 24.37
CA LEU A 428 18.56 12.00 24.40
C LEU A 428 17.66 12.50 23.25
N THR A 429 17.69 13.81 22.99
CA THR A 429 16.97 14.39 21.85
C THR A 429 17.49 13.84 20.51
N LEU A 430 18.79 13.67 20.35
CA LEU A 430 19.39 13.05 19.17
C LEU A 430 18.95 11.59 19.03
N PHE A 431 18.95 10.82 20.13
CA PHE A 431 18.47 9.45 20.15
C PHE A 431 17.00 9.34 19.69
N ILE A 432 16.11 10.18 20.23
CA ILE A 432 14.69 10.20 19.85
C ILE A 432 14.53 10.55 18.36
N GLY A 433 15.31 11.49 17.84
CA GLY A 433 15.27 11.82 16.41
C GLY A 433 15.77 10.69 15.52
N ILE A 434 16.82 9.99 15.92
CA ILE A 434 17.32 8.78 15.22
C ILE A 434 16.29 7.65 15.30
N PHE A 435 15.63 7.50 16.45
CA PHE A 435 14.55 6.51 16.61
C PHE A 435 13.40 6.74 15.62
N PHE A 436 12.86 7.95 15.54
CA PHE A 436 11.80 8.26 14.58
C PHE A 436 12.24 8.08 13.13
N ALA A 437 13.47 8.47 12.81
CA ALA A 437 14.02 8.28 11.47
C ALA A 437 14.19 6.79 11.13
N ASN A 438 14.58 5.95 12.09
CA ASN A 438 14.66 4.51 11.91
C ASN A 438 13.29 3.84 11.81
N VAL A 439 12.25 4.33 12.49
CA VAL A 439 10.87 3.84 12.31
C VAL A 439 10.45 4.04 10.85
N LEU A 440 10.67 5.25 10.31
CA LEU A 440 10.33 5.55 8.91
C LEU A 440 11.14 4.69 7.93
N LEU A 441 12.44 4.53 8.17
CA LEU A 441 13.32 3.74 7.31
C LEU A 441 12.95 2.25 7.36
N LEU A 442 12.64 1.70 8.55
CA LEU A 442 12.20 0.32 8.70
C LEU A 442 10.87 0.08 7.97
N PHE A 443 9.93 1.02 8.08
CA PHE A 443 8.66 0.94 7.37
C PHE A 443 8.84 0.80 5.85
N GLY A 444 9.73 1.60 5.24
CA GLY A 444 10.00 1.49 3.80
C GLY A 444 10.78 0.23 3.40
N MET A 445 11.70 -0.26 4.25
CA MET A 445 12.57 -1.39 3.92
C MET A 445 11.97 -2.76 4.23
N MET A 446 10.89 -2.84 5.02
CA MET A 446 10.32 -4.13 5.42
C MET A 446 9.44 -4.75 4.32
N MET A 447 8.83 -3.95 3.44
CA MET A 447 7.74 -4.40 2.56
C MET A 447 8.20 -5.45 1.53
N LYS A 448 9.28 -5.16 0.77
CA LYS A 448 9.76 -6.15 -0.21
C LYS A 448 10.18 -7.49 0.42
N PRO A 449 11.00 -7.55 1.49
CA PRO A 449 11.31 -8.80 2.16
C PRO A 449 10.10 -9.51 2.76
N LEU A 450 9.05 -8.76 3.14
CA LEU A 450 7.80 -9.31 3.62
C LEU A 450 7.06 -10.06 2.51
N LEU A 451 6.94 -9.45 1.32
CA LEU A 451 6.29 -10.05 0.16
C LEU A 451 7.06 -11.28 -0.35
N ASP A 452 8.39 -11.19 -0.44
CA ASP A 452 9.22 -12.34 -0.82
C ASP A 452 9.03 -13.53 0.12
N HIS A 453 8.97 -13.26 1.44
CA HIS A 453 8.74 -14.30 2.46
C HIS A 453 7.32 -14.87 2.41
N TYR A 454 6.33 -14.01 2.16
CA TYR A 454 4.94 -14.43 2.00
C TYR A 454 4.78 -15.41 0.84
N GLN A 455 5.42 -15.14 -0.28
CA GLN A 455 5.46 -16.06 -1.43
C GLN A 455 6.07 -17.41 -1.06
N GLU A 456 7.22 -17.42 -0.37
CA GLU A 456 7.86 -18.67 0.09
C GLU A 456 6.96 -19.48 1.02
N GLU A 457 6.26 -18.81 1.95
CA GLU A 457 5.38 -19.51 2.91
C GLU A 457 4.09 -20.02 2.25
N ILE A 458 3.51 -19.31 1.28
CA ILE A 458 2.36 -19.81 0.51
C ILE A 458 2.72 -21.10 -0.22
N LEU A 459 3.82 -21.13 -0.96
CA LEU A 459 4.24 -22.30 -1.72
C LEU A 459 4.54 -23.49 -0.82
N LYS A 460 5.17 -23.25 0.32
CA LYS A 460 5.51 -24.29 1.29
C LYS A 460 4.29 -24.91 1.97
N ASN A 461 3.22 -24.12 2.18
CA ASN A 461 2.01 -24.54 2.88
C ASN A 461 0.80 -24.69 1.92
N MET A 462 1.05 -24.83 0.64
CA MET A 462 0.05 -25.14 -0.37
C MET A 462 -0.61 -26.49 -0.07
N ILE A 463 -1.94 -26.57 -0.16
CA ILE A 463 -2.69 -27.79 0.15
C ILE A 463 -2.38 -28.89 -0.88
N ALA A 464 -2.48 -28.54 -2.17
CA ALA A 464 -2.22 -29.47 -3.26
C ALA A 464 -1.61 -28.74 -4.46
N PRO A 465 -0.74 -29.40 -5.28
CA PRO A 465 -0.18 -28.82 -6.51
C PRO A 465 -1.24 -28.39 -7.51
N TYR A 466 -2.38 -29.06 -7.56
CA TYR A 466 -3.54 -28.72 -8.37
C TYR A 466 -4.79 -28.74 -7.51
N GLN A 467 -5.55 -27.65 -7.51
CA GLN A 467 -6.83 -27.55 -6.82
C GLN A 467 -7.87 -27.13 -7.85
N TYR A 468 -8.74 -28.04 -8.23
CA TYR A 468 -9.80 -27.82 -9.21
C TYR A 468 -11.08 -27.41 -8.50
N VAL A 469 -11.64 -26.27 -8.82
CA VAL A 469 -12.98 -25.84 -8.40
C VAL A 469 -13.91 -26.05 -9.57
N LEU A 470 -15.06 -26.69 -9.34
CA LEU A 470 -15.98 -27.06 -10.41
C LEU A 470 -17.09 -26.01 -10.57
N ASN A 471 -17.50 -25.74 -11.81
CA ASN A 471 -18.61 -24.84 -12.14
C ASN A 471 -19.95 -25.33 -11.60
N VAL A 472 -20.12 -26.66 -11.56
CA VAL A 472 -21.35 -27.31 -11.11
C VAL A 472 -20.97 -28.36 -10.06
N PRO A 473 -21.59 -28.29 -8.86
CA PRO A 473 -21.36 -29.32 -7.86
C PRO A 473 -21.94 -30.68 -8.31
N GLU A 474 -21.30 -31.79 -7.92
CA GLU A 474 -21.95 -33.10 -8.09
C GLU A 474 -22.93 -33.31 -6.93
N GLU A 475 -24.24 -33.35 -7.27
CA GLU A 475 -25.28 -33.80 -6.36
C GLU A 475 -25.68 -35.25 -6.72
N PRO A 476 -25.59 -36.22 -5.78
CA PRO A 476 -26.07 -37.56 -6.03
C PRO A 476 -27.60 -37.60 -6.01
N ASP A 477 -28.22 -37.70 -7.18
CA ASP A 477 -29.64 -37.97 -7.30
C ASP A 477 -29.91 -39.46 -7.10
N GLU A 478 -30.51 -39.81 -5.99
CA GLU A 478 -30.92 -41.20 -5.70
C GLU A 478 -32.19 -41.60 -6.47
N ASP A 479 -33.08 -40.66 -6.82
CA ASP A 479 -34.40 -40.96 -7.39
C ASP A 479 -34.42 -41.09 -8.91
N GLU A 480 -33.44 -40.55 -9.66
CA GLU A 480 -33.39 -40.61 -11.12
C GLU A 480 -32.74 -41.89 -11.68
N LYS A 481 -32.16 -42.75 -10.85
CA LYS A 481 -31.44 -43.96 -11.29
C LYS A 481 -32.28 -44.98 -12.11
N TYR A 482 -33.58 -44.85 -12.11
CA TYR A 482 -34.50 -45.87 -12.67
C TYR A 482 -35.39 -45.41 -13.81
N THR A 483 -35.26 -44.18 -14.30
CA THR A 483 -35.97 -43.71 -15.48
C THR A 483 -35.09 -43.78 -16.74
N VAL A 484 -35.66 -44.20 -17.85
CA VAL A 484 -34.96 -44.27 -19.17
C VAL A 484 -34.45 -42.88 -19.56
N MET A 485 -35.14 -41.82 -19.18
CA MET A 485 -34.76 -40.44 -19.42
C MET A 485 -33.55 -40.07 -18.55
N GLY A 486 -33.47 -40.44 -17.28
CA GLY A 486 -32.30 -40.23 -16.41
C GLY A 486 -31.07 -41.02 -16.88
N MET A 487 -31.24 -42.20 -17.45
CA MET A 487 -30.13 -42.94 -18.09
C MET A 487 -29.63 -42.23 -19.34
N LEU A 488 -30.51 -41.65 -20.16
CA LEU A 488 -30.14 -40.88 -21.37
C LEU A 488 -29.46 -39.57 -21.04
N GLN A 489 -29.94 -38.87 -20.00
CA GLN A 489 -29.35 -37.64 -19.49
C GLN A 489 -27.95 -37.87 -18.93
N LYS A 490 -27.74 -38.97 -18.21
CA LYS A 490 -26.44 -39.41 -17.67
C LYS A 490 -25.44 -39.80 -18.77
N PHE A 491 -25.88 -40.17 -19.96
CA PHE A 491 -25.06 -40.44 -21.14
C PHE A 491 -24.69 -39.15 -21.91
N LEU A 492 -25.46 -38.09 -21.72
CA LEU A 492 -25.29 -36.79 -22.40
C LEU A 492 -24.66 -35.72 -21.52
N THR A 493 -24.61 -35.90 -20.19
CA THR A 493 -23.91 -34.99 -19.28
C THR A 493 -22.46 -35.44 -19.14
N PRO A 494 -21.49 -34.52 -19.27
CA PRO A 494 -20.09 -34.78 -19.01
C PRO A 494 -19.89 -35.32 -17.60
N SER A 495 -19.02 -36.30 -17.41
CA SER A 495 -18.77 -36.89 -16.11
C SER A 495 -17.85 -35.99 -15.27
N LEU A 496 -18.33 -35.59 -14.10
CA LEU A 496 -17.53 -34.91 -13.08
C LEU A 496 -16.53 -35.83 -12.36
N LYS A 497 -16.51 -37.13 -12.71
CA LYS A 497 -15.62 -38.15 -12.09
C LYS A 497 -14.32 -38.24 -12.86
N THR A 498 -13.24 -38.17 -12.14
CA THR A 498 -11.89 -38.43 -12.64
C THR A 498 -11.40 -39.84 -12.25
N ASN A 499 -10.54 -40.43 -13.10
CA ASN A 499 -9.82 -41.66 -12.83
C ASN A 499 -8.47 -41.42 -12.16
N GLU A 500 -8.09 -40.14 -11.94
CA GLU A 500 -6.83 -39.80 -11.30
C GLU A 500 -6.81 -40.29 -9.83
N LYS A 501 -5.83 -41.11 -9.51
CA LYS A 501 -5.75 -41.77 -8.19
C LYS A 501 -5.41 -40.84 -7.06
N SER A 502 -4.74 -39.75 -7.35
CA SER A 502 -4.39 -38.74 -6.36
C SER A 502 -5.51 -37.72 -6.11
N ALA A 503 -6.59 -37.78 -6.90
CA ALA A 503 -7.70 -36.84 -6.77
C ALA A 503 -8.51 -37.10 -5.50
N GLU A 504 -8.61 -36.09 -4.64
CA GLU A 504 -9.36 -36.09 -3.39
C GLU A 504 -10.46 -35.01 -3.46
N LYS A 505 -11.68 -35.37 -3.12
CA LYS A 505 -12.85 -34.50 -3.19
C LYS A 505 -12.86 -33.53 -2.02
N PHE A 506 -13.20 -32.26 -2.29
CA PHE A 506 -13.48 -31.27 -1.28
C PHE A 506 -14.75 -30.47 -1.57
N CYS A 507 -15.24 -29.76 -0.56
CA CYS A 507 -16.27 -28.74 -0.70
C CYS A 507 -15.67 -27.37 -0.43
N LEU A 508 -16.15 -26.35 -1.13
CA LEU A 508 -15.72 -24.96 -0.96
C LEU A 508 -16.92 -24.02 -1.03
N ASN A 509 -16.93 -23.03 -0.14
CA ASN A 509 -17.89 -21.91 -0.18
C ASN A 509 -17.20 -20.63 0.24
N SER A 510 -17.62 -19.51 -0.32
CA SER A 510 -17.15 -18.17 0.03
C SER A 510 -18.21 -17.45 0.86
N MET A 511 -17.84 -17.02 2.05
CA MET A 511 -18.71 -16.35 3.01
C MET A 511 -18.09 -15.04 3.45
N LYS A 512 -18.87 -14.17 4.11
CA LYS A 512 -18.33 -12.95 4.73
C LYS A 512 -18.34 -13.08 6.25
N ASN A 513 -17.29 -12.65 6.92
CA ASN A 513 -17.28 -12.59 8.38
C ASN A 513 -18.21 -11.45 8.86
N VAL A 514 -18.86 -11.67 9.99
CA VAL A 514 -19.74 -10.66 10.59
C VAL A 514 -18.93 -9.86 11.61
N LEU A 515 -18.71 -8.60 11.32
CA LEU A 515 -17.97 -7.66 12.17
C LEU A 515 -18.88 -6.54 12.68
N PRO A 516 -18.71 -6.09 13.96
CA PRO A 516 -19.39 -4.89 14.44
C PRO A 516 -18.87 -3.65 13.68
N ASP A 517 -19.75 -2.87 13.07
CA ASP A 517 -19.47 -1.57 12.45
C ASP A 517 -18.49 -1.58 11.23
N GLN A 518 -18.25 -2.74 10.60
CA GLN A 518 -17.42 -2.86 9.40
C GLN A 518 -18.07 -3.81 8.39
N GLU A 519 -17.80 -3.59 7.10
CA GLU A 519 -18.14 -4.58 6.07
C GLU A 519 -17.33 -5.86 6.29
N GLY A 520 -18.03 -6.99 6.12
CA GLY A 520 -17.40 -8.31 6.29
C GLY A 520 -16.50 -8.64 5.12
N GLU A 521 -15.34 -9.20 5.43
CA GLU A 521 -14.36 -9.68 4.46
C GLU A 521 -14.66 -11.11 4.03
N THR A 522 -14.27 -11.48 2.83
CA THR A 522 -14.47 -12.84 2.30
C THR A 522 -13.63 -13.87 3.06
N ILE A 523 -14.29 -14.91 3.54
CA ILE A 523 -13.71 -16.06 4.24
C ILE A 523 -14.02 -17.30 3.44
N THR A 524 -13.01 -18.03 3.03
CA THR A 524 -13.17 -19.32 2.34
C THR A 524 -13.46 -20.43 3.34
N VAL A 525 -14.49 -21.24 3.10
CA VAL A 525 -14.84 -22.37 3.95
C VAL A 525 -14.59 -23.67 3.19
N TYR A 526 -13.65 -24.46 3.66
CA TYR A 526 -13.33 -25.78 3.08
C TYR A 526 -13.97 -26.92 3.89
N GLY A 527 -14.66 -27.81 3.18
CA GLY A 527 -15.03 -29.14 3.65
C GLY A 527 -14.04 -30.17 3.14
N ILE A 528 -13.16 -30.66 3.99
CA ILE A 528 -12.04 -31.55 3.67
C ILE A 528 -12.44 -33.01 3.95
N ALA A 529 -12.01 -33.94 3.12
CA ALA A 529 -12.24 -35.37 3.32
C ALA A 529 -11.73 -35.82 4.70
N ASP A 530 -12.50 -36.72 5.38
CA ASP A 530 -12.18 -37.15 6.74
C ASP A 530 -10.86 -37.91 6.82
N ASP A 531 -10.40 -38.52 5.71
CA ASP A 531 -9.15 -39.26 5.53
C ASP A 531 -8.16 -38.54 4.58
N SER A 532 -8.21 -37.21 4.54
CA SER A 532 -7.40 -36.40 3.64
C SER A 532 -5.91 -36.70 3.70
N THR A 533 -5.29 -36.81 2.54
CA THR A 533 -3.84 -36.96 2.39
C THR A 533 -3.13 -35.62 2.10
N TYR A 534 -3.90 -34.54 1.92
CA TYR A 534 -3.42 -33.20 1.59
C TYR A 534 -3.39 -32.28 2.80
N VAL A 535 -4.42 -32.33 3.64
CA VAL A 535 -4.47 -31.55 4.88
C VAL A 535 -3.99 -32.42 6.04
N SER A 536 -2.80 -32.13 6.56
CA SER A 536 -2.14 -32.97 7.61
C SER A 536 -2.68 -32.73 9.02
N ALA A 537 -3.58 -31.77 9.23
CA ALA A 537 -4.16 -31.49 10.55
C ALA A 537 -5.35 -32.39 10.83
N GLU A 538 -5.46 -32.87 12.12
CA GLU A 538 -6.66 -33.54 12.59
C GLU A 538 -7.83 -32.54 12.63
N LEU A 539 -8.82 -32.74 11.77
CA LEU A 539 -10.01 -31.89 11.71
C LEU A 539 -10.98 -32.23 12.84
N PRO A 540 -11.46 -31.26 13.61
CA PRO A 540 -12.37 -31.50 14.73
C PRO A 540 -13.76 -31.90 14.20
N THR A 541 -14.40 -32.89 14.85
CA THR A 541 -15.77 -33.30 14.53
C THR A 541 -16.82 -32.27 14.96
N ASP A 542 -16.56 -31.51 16.03
CA ASP A 542 -17.40 -30.43 16.54
C ASP A 542 -16.61 -29.13 16.57
N GLY A 543 -16.71 -28.34 15.52
CA GLY A 543 -15.98 -27.08 15.38
C GLY A 543 -15.12 -27.01 14.14
N VAL A 544 -14.22 -26.04 14.08
CA VAL A 544 -13.43 -25.75 12.89
C VAL A 544 -11.97 -25.42 13.23
N LEU A 545 -11.08 -25.62 12.26
CA LEU A 545 -9.78 -24.95 12.25
C LEU A 545 -9.88 -23.68 11.43
N ILE A 546 -9.12 -22.65 11.80
CA ILE A 546 -9.01 -21.42 11.03
C ILE A 546 -7.57 -21.22 10.58
N SER A 547 -7.37 -20.50 9.46
CA SER A 547 -6.02 -20.14 9.00
C SER A 547 -5.33 -19.21 10.01
N ASP A 548 -4.00 -19.27 10.04
CA ASP A 548 -3.15 -18.42 10.88
C ASP A 548 -3.37 -16.93 10.58
N GLY A 549 -3.49 -16.54 9.30
CA GLY A 549 -3.83 -15.18 8.91
C GLY A 549 -5.18 -14.71 9.45
N TYR A 550 -6.20 -15.57 9.43
CA TYR A 550 -7.53 -15.25 10.00
C TYR A 550 -7.46 -15.07 11.53
N ALA A 551 -6.73 -15.96 12.20
CA ALA A 551 -6.53 -15.87 13.63
C ALA A 551 -5.76 -14.61 14.05
N GLU A 552 -4.67 -14.25 13.33
CA GLU A 552 -3.85 -13.07 13.63
C GLU A 552 -4.60 -11.77 13.38
N LYS A 553 -5.27 -11.63 12.22
CA LYS A 553 -5.98 -10.43 11.83
C LYS A 553 -7.05 -10.03 12.84
N TYR A 554 -7.90 -10.96 13.20
CA TYR A 554 -9.04 -10.72 14.09
C TYR A 554 -8.77 -11.12 15.55
N LYS A 555 -7.53 -11.53 15.86
CA LYS A 555 -7.08 -11.94 17.22
C LYS A 555 -7.92 -13.05 17.82
N ILE A 556 -8.36 -13.97 16.96
CA ILE A 556 -9.19 -15.13 17.32
C ILE A 556 -8.29 -16.18 17.98
N LYS A 557 -8.80 -16.82 19.02
CA LYS A 557 -8.10 -17.89 19.76
C LYS A 557 -8.91 -19.17 19.73
N THR A 558 -8.24 -20.28 19.97
CA THR A 558 -8.91 -21.55 20.22
C THR A 558 -9.91 -21.40 21.36
N GLY A 559 -11.16 -21.80 21.14
CA GLY A 559 -12.30 -21.66 22.04
C GLY A 559 -13.22 -20.46 21.74
N ASP A 560 -12.81 -19.53 20.86
CA ASP A 560 -13.67 -18.45 20.41
C ASP A 560 -14.67 -18.94 19.35
N THR A 561 -15.75 -18.19 19.16
CA THR A 561 -16.74 -18.46 18.11
C THR A 561 -16.62 -17.42 17.01
N VAL A 562 -16.58 -17.87 15.75
CA VAL A 562 -16.61 -17.01 14.56
C VAL A 562 -18.00 -17.11 13.93
N VAL A 563 -18.51 -15.95 13.45
CA VAL A 563 -19.81 -15.84 12.79
C VAL A 563 -19.55 -15.48 11.34
N LEU A 564 -20.02 -16.33 10.43
CA LEU A 564 -19.98 -16.09 8.99
C LEU A 564 -21.39 -15.94 8.44
N LYS A 565 -21.52 -15.13 7.41
CA LYS A 565 -22.79 -14.92 6.69
C LYS A 565 -22.57 -15.17 5.21
N GLU A 566 -23.58 -15.59 4.49
CA GLU A 566 -23.55 -15.67 3.03
C GLU A 566 -23.20 -14.33 2.39
N ALA A 567 -22.37 -14.35 1.36
CA ALA A 567 -21.92 -13.13 0.68
C ALA A 567 -23.10 -12.31 0.13
N TYR A 568 -24.10 -12.97 -0.42
CA TYR A 568 -25.29 -12.38 -1.05
C TYR A 568 -26.60 -12.95 -0.52
N GLY A 569 -26.59 -13.50 0.69
CA GLY A 569 -27.74 -14.08 1.37
C GLY A 569 -27.98 -13.48 2.76
N SER A 570 -28.93 -14.06 3.49
CA SER A 570 -29.29 -13.62 4.85
C SER A 570 -28.93 -14.62 5.94
N GLU A 571 -28.50 -15.81 5.57
CA GLU A 571 -28.18 -16.86 6.54
C GLU A 571 -26.83 -16.62 7.22
N THR A 572 -26.78 -16.92 8.51
CA THR A 572 -25.57 -16.78 9.34
C THR A 572 -25.25 -18.10 10.02
N TYR A 573 -23.98 -18.41 10.13
CA TYR A 573 -23.45 -19.63 10.69
C TYR A 573 -22.43 -19.32 11.76
N GLU A 574 -22.52 -20.04 12.89
CA GLU A 574 -21.61 -19.91 14.03
C GLU A 574 -20.69 -21.12 14.10
N PHE A 575 -19.36 -20.88 14.19
CA PHE A 575 -18.37 -21.94 14.25
C PHE A 575 -17.47 -21.78 15.49
N LEU A 576 -17.35 -22.83 16.27
CA LEU A 576 -16.42 -22.91 17.38
C LEU A 576 -15.01 -23.21 16.87
N VAL A 577 -14.05 -22.32 17.14
CA VAL A 577 -12.65 -22.49 16.74
C VAL A 577 -11.95 -23.48 17.67
N GLN A 578 -11.55 -24.63 17.14
CA GLN A 578 -10.86 -25.69 17.88
C GLN A 578 -9.34 -25.62 17.71
N GLY A 579 -8.84 -24.95 16.67
CA GLY A 579 -7.41 -24.80 16.42
C GLY A 579 -7.08 -23.86 15.28
N ILE A 580 -5.79 -23.68 15.05
CA ILE A 580 -5.24 -22.82 13.99
C ILE A 580 -4.40 -23.72 13.08
N TYR A 581 -4.62 -23.58 11.77
CA TYR A 581 -3.89 -24.29 10.72
C TYR A 581 -3.02 -23.30 9.94
N ASN A 582 -1.75 -23.66 9.70
CA ASN A 582 -0.83 -22.80 8.95
C ASN A 582 -1.18 -22.82 7.46
N TYR A 583 -1.95 -21.84 7.01
CA TYR A 583 -2.39 -21.65 5.64
C TYR A 583 -2.42 -20.16 5.30
N PRO A 584 -1.30 -19.61 4.83
CA PRO A 584 -1.15 -18.17 4.61
C PRO A 584 -1.84 -17.67 3.34
N ALA A 585 -2.30 -18.55 2.44
CA ALA A 585 -2.83 -18.14 1.13
C ALA A 585 -4.12 -17.34 1.21
N SER A 586 -4.99 -17.61 2.19
CA SER A 586 -6.25 -16.88 2.38
C SER A 586 -6.80 -16.97 3.80
N LEU A 587 -7.78 -16.11 4.11
CA LEU A 587 -8.55 -16.19 5.35
C LEU A 587 -9.54 -17.37 5.22
N THR A 588 -9.31 -18.44 5.98
CA THR A 588 -9.96 -19.71 5.70
C THR A 588 -10.45 -20.39 6.97
N VAL A 589 -11.56 -21.11 6.81
CA VAL A 589 -12.12 -22.04 7.79
C VAL A 589 -12.07 -23.46 7.21
N PHE A 590 -11.58 -24.41 7.97
CA PHE A 590 -11.47 -25.83 7.62
C PHE A 590 -12.34 -26.68 8.54
N MET A 591 -13.12 -27.57 7.95
CA MET A 591 -13.93 -28.54 8.68
C MET A 591 -13.99 -29.88 7.94
N PRO A 592 -14.37 -30.99 8.60
CA PRO A 592 -14.64 -32.25 7.91
C PRO A 592 -15.73 -32.08 6.85
N ILE A 593 -15.59 -32.76 5.70
CA ILE A 593 -16.60 -32.70 4.61
C ILE A 593 -17.99 -33.16 5.06
N SER A 594 -18.04 -34.10 6.00
CA SER A 594 -19.27 -34.56 6.62
C SER A 594 -19.96 -33.47 7.46
N SER A 595 -19.16 -32.68 8.22
CA SER A 595 -19.66 -31.52 8.97
C SER A 595 -20.10 -30.38 8.05
N TYR A 596 -19.35 -30.11 6.95
CA TYR A 596 -19.70 -29.13 5.94
C TYR A 596 -21.08 -29.41 5.33
N ARG A 597 -21.28 -30.64 4.83
CA ARG A 597 -22.59 -31.03 4.24
C ARG A 597 -23.73 -30.86 5.21
N LYS A 598 -23.56 -31.26 6.48
CA LYS A 598 -24.57 -31.09 7.50
C LYS A 598 -24.87 -29.63 7.81
N THR A 599 -23.87 -28.76 7.86
CA THR A 599 -24.01 -27.35 8.18
C THR A 599 -24.73 -26.58 7.07
N PHE A 600 -24.38 -26.86 5.83
CA PHE A 600 -24.96 -26.16 4.65
C PHE A 600 -26.17 -26.90 4.04
N GLY A 601 -26.63 -28.01 4.65
CA GLY A 601 -27.81 -28.74 4.19
C GLY A 601 -27.59 -29.54 2.92
N GLU A 602 -26.32 -29.84 2.59
CA GLU A 602 -25.95 -30.58 1.38
C GLU A 602 -26.15 -32.08 1.51
N LYS A 603 -26.43 -32.75 0.39
CA LYS A 603 -26.64 -34.20 0.32
C LYS A 603 -25.33 -34.96 0.59
N GLU A 604 -25.46 -36.19 1.06
CA GLU A 604 -24.33 -37.09 1.16
C GLU A 604 -23.73 -37.37 -0.23
N GLY A 605 -22.42 -37.13 -0.38
CA GLY A 605 -21.73 -37.21 -1.67
C GLY A 605 -21.54 -35.91 -2.42
N TYR A 606 -22.18 -34.81 -1.99
CA TYR A 606 -21.93 -33.47 -2.56
C TYR A 606 -20.46 -33.08 -2.48
N PHE A 607 -19.91 -32.55 -3.55
CA PHE A 607 -18.59 -31.90 -3.61
C PHE A 607 -18.55 -30.93 -4.80
N ASN A 608 -17.68 -29.95 -4.74
CA ASN A 608 -17.47 -28.99 -5.83
C ASN A 608 -15.99 -28.70 -6.11
N GLY A 609 -15.09 -29.62 -5.75
CA GLY A 609 -13.69 -29.51 -6.13
C GLY A 609 -12.87 -30.79 -5.92
N TYR A 610 -11.66 -30.78 -6.51
CA TYR A 610 -10.67 -31.83 -6.40
C TYR A 610 -9.29 -31.26 -6.02
N PHE A 611 -8.63 -31.83 -5.01
CA PHE A 611 -7.19 -31.72 -4.83
C PHE A 611 -6.50 -32.83 -5.63
N SER A 612 -5.40 -32.53 -6.31
CA SER A 612 -4.60 -33.51 -7.03
C SER A 612 -3.11 -33.20 -6.97
N ARG A 613 -2.27 -34.26 -7.00
CA ARG A 613 -0.81 -34.14 -7.16
C ARG A 613 -0.40 -34.04 -8.62
N GLU A 614 -1.17 -34.66 -9.49
CA GLU A 614 -0.94 -34.69 -10.94
C GLU A 614 -2.04 -33.88 -11.65
N LYS A 615 -1.73 -33.36 -12.83
CA LYS A 615 -2.73 -32.68 -13.63
C LYS A 615 -3.84 -33.65 -14.05
N ILE A 616 -5.09 -33.36 -13.71
CA ILE A 616 -6.25 -34.12 -14.14
C ILE A 616 -6.52 -33.80 -15.61
N THR A 617 -6.54 -34.83 -16.46
CA THR A 617 -6.69 -34.67 -17.92
C THR A 617 -7.98 -35.23 -18.49
N ASP A 618 -8.79 -35.89 -17.63
CA ASP A 618 -10.03 -36.56 -17.98
C ASP A 618 -11.29 -35.83 -17.48
N LEU A 619 -11.13 -34.64 -16.90
CA LEU A 619 -12.22 -33.69 -16.67
C LEU A 619 -12.38 -32.78 -17.86
N ASP A 620 -13.62 -32.49 -18.20
CA ASP A 620 -13.96 -31.52 -19.23
C ASP A 620 -13.62 -30.10 -18.73
N GLU A 621 -12.89 -29.34 -19.53
CA GLU A 621 -12.47 -27.97 -19.16
C GLU A 621 -13.68 -27.06 -18.92
N ASP A 622 -14.78 -27.26 -19.62
CA ASP A 622 -16.03 -26.50 -19.42
C ASP A 622 -16.68 -26.72 -18.04
N LEU A 623 -16.30 -27.78 -17.32
CA LEU A 623 -16.79 -28.07 -15.97
C LEU A 623 -15.91 -27.48 -14.86
N ILE A 624 -14.75 -26.95 -15.19
CA ILE A 624 -13.80 -26.39 -14.26
C ILE A 624 -14.00 -24.89 -14.18
N ALA A 625 -14.39 -24.37 -13.01
CA ALA A 625 -14.47 -22.94 -12.74
C ALA A 625 -13.08 -22.32 -12.68
N THR A 626 -12.18 -22.95 -11.93
CA THR A 626 -10.79 -22.52 -11.84
C THR A 626 -9.88 -23.68 -11.41
N THR A 627 -8.62 -23.61 -11.82
CA THR A 627 -7.56 -24.48 -11.33
C THR A 627 -6.53 -23.64 -10.61
N ILE A 628 -6.38 -23.82 -9.30
CA ILE A 628 -5.38 -23.12 -8.49
C ILE A 628 -4.09 -23.94 -8.51
N THR A 629 -3.03 -23.34 -9.04
CA THR A 629 -1.69 -23.93 -9.17
C THR A 629 -0.64 -23.11 -8.41
N GLU A 630 0.60 -23.57 -8.42
CA GLU A 630 1.75 -22.80 -7.90
C GLU A 630 1.89 -21.44 -8.59
N ASP A 631 1.69 -21.38 -9.92
CA ASP A 631 1.76 -20.12 -10.66
C ASP A 631 0.67 -19.14 -10.23
N ASP A 632 -0.56 -19.63 -10.00
CA ASP A 632 -1.67 -18.79 -9.54
C ASP A 632 -1.44 -18.20 -8.16
N LEU A 633 -0.90 -18.99 -7.24
CA LEU A 633 -0.55 -18.51 -5.90
C LEU A 633 0.61 -17.50 -5.92
N THR A 634 1.54 -17.62 -6.87
CA THR A 634 2.67 -16.69 -7.01
C THR A 634 2.33 -15.43 -7.80
N LYS A 635 1.24 -15.43 -8.58
CA LYS A 635 0.71 -14.22 -9.26
C LYS A 635 0.57 -13.05 -8.30
N VAL A 636 0.03 -13.28 -7.10
CA VAL A 636 -0.15 -12.23 -6.07
C VAL A 636 1.16 -11.52 -5.75
N SER A 637 2.20 -12.27 -5.41
CA SER A 637 3.50 -11.67 -5.07
C SER A 637 4.18 -11.01 -6.28
N ARG A 638 4.11 -11.62 -7.45
CA ARG A 638 4.65 -11.09 -8.71
C ARG A 638 3.98 -9.76 -9.05
N GLN A 639 2.66 -9.69 -8.99
CA GLN A 639 1.91 -8.47 -9.29
C GLN A 639 2.18 -7.37 -8.26
N LEU A 640 2.24 -7.69 -6.97
CA LEU A 640 2.57 -6.72 -5.93
C LEU A 640 4.00 -6.18 -6.05
N ASP A 641 4.98 -7.00 -6.45
CA ASP A 641 6.36 -6.53 -6.67
C ASP A 641 6.43 -5.55 -7.86
N VAL A 642 5.71 -5.83 -8.93
CA VAL A 642 5.64 -4.93 -10.10
C VAL A 642 4.88 -3.65 -9.76
N SER A 643 3.71 -3.76 -9.15
CA SER A 643 2.84 -2.62 -8.83
C SER A 643 3.45 -1.68 -7.78
N MET A 644 4.02 -2.24 -6.70
CA MET A 644 4.45 -1.48 -5.53
C MET A 644 5.97 -1.34 -5.38
N GLY A 645 6.76 -2.08 -6.17
CA GLY A 645 8.22 -2.10 -6.02
C GLY A 645 8.87 -0.72 -6.19
N GLU A 646 8.43 0.08 -7.15
CA GLU A 646 8.89 1.47 -7.33
C GLU A 646 8.46 2.39 -6.18
N MET A 647 7.25 2.20 -5.64
CA MET A 647 6.76 2.94 -4.48
C MET A 647 7.65 2.71 -3.26
N PHE A 648 7.99 1.46 -2.95
CA PHE A 648 8.83 1.14 -1.81
C PHE A 648 10.24 1.74 -1.97
N GLN A 649 10.80 1.74 -3.17
CA GLN A 649 12.06 2.43 -3.44
C GLN A 649 11.95 3.94 -3.20
N LEU A 650 10.87 4.57 -3.65
CA LEU A 650 10.61 5.99 -3.42
C LEU A 650 10.50 6.33 -1.93
N ILE A 651 9.73 5.56 -1.17
CA ILE A 651 9.59 5.72 0.28
C ILE A 651 10.96 5.58 0.96
N ASN A 652 11.79 4.61 0.54
CA ASN A 652 13.13 4.41 1.07
C ASN A 652 14.05 5.61 0.82
N VAL A 653 14.08 6.14 -0.41
CA VAL A 653 14.86 7.34 -0.75
C VAL A 653 14.39 8.54 0.07
N PHE A 654 13.07 8.72 0.18
CA PHE A 654 12.46 9.77 0.98
C PHE A 654 12.84 9.65 2.47
N ALA A 655 12.77 8.44 3.03
CA ALA A 655 13.16 8.16 4.40
C ALA A 655 14.64 8.48 4.68
N VAL A 656 15.55 8.09 3.78
CA VAL A 656 16.99 8.39 3.89
C VAL A 656 17.24 9.91 3.85
N VAL A 657 16.56 10.64 2.97
CA VAL A 657 16.67 12.10 2.89
C VAL A 657 16.19 12.76 4.18
N LEU A 658 15.02 12.35 4.69
CA LEU A 658 14.50 12.86 5.97
C LEU A 658 15.42 12.50 7.15
N PHE A 659 15.97 11.28 7.17
CA PHE A 659 16.95 10.85 8.15
C PHE A 659 18.18 11.77 8.16
N ALA A 660 18.76 12.06 6.99
CA ALA A 660 19.90 12.96 6.87
C ALA A 660 19.60 14.39 7.35
N LEU A 661 18.42 14.92 7.00
CA LEU A 661 17.95 16.24 7.44
C LEU A 661 17.79 16.30 8.96
N LEU A 662 17.18 15.28 9.56
CA LEU A 662 17.01 15.19 11.03
C LEU A 662 18.35 15.13 11.77
N ILE A 663 19.26 14.25 11.36
CA ILE A 663 20.60 14.15 11.96
C ILE A 663 21.36 15.45 11.79
N TYR A 664 21.31 16.07 10.62
CA TYR A 664 21.95 17.37 10.41
C TYR A 664 21.42 18.44 11.39
N LEU A 665 20.10 18.56 11.50
CA LEU A 665 19.48 19.51 12.41
C LEU A 665 19.91 19.29 13.86
N LEU A 666 19.79 18.05 14.33
CA LEU A 666 20.05 17.71 15.74
C LEU A 666 21.54 17.80 16.09
N THR A 667 22.44 17.34 15.24
CA THR A 667 23.90 17.49 15.48
C THR A 667 24.34 18.94 15.41
N LYS A 668 23.75 19.75 14.51
CA LYS A 668 23.96 21.19 14.47
C LYS A 668 23.58 21.86 15.80
N LEU A 669 22.43 21.51 16.37
CA LEU A 669 21.97 22.05 17.66
C LEU A 669 22.92 21.66 18.79
N ILE A 670 23.50 20.46 18.79
CA ILE A 670 24.49 20.02 19.77
C ILE A 670 25.76 20.87 19.67
N ILE A 671 26.27 21.12 18.46
CA ILE A 671 27.47 21.93 18.25
C ILE A 671 27.23 23.38 18.65
N GLU A 672 26.10 23.97 18.28
CA GLU A 672 25.73 25.34 18.69
C GLU A 672 25.65 25.49 20.22
N LYS A 673 25.09 24.52 20.92
CA LYS A 673 25.00 24.49 22.37
C LYS A 673 26.38 24.41 23.04
N ASN A 674 27.35 23.77 22.42
CA ASN A 674 28.71 23.64 22.92
C ASN A 674 29.67 24.70 22.34
N ALA A 675 29.18 25.71 21.58
CA ALA A 675 30.03 26.71 20.92
C ALA A 675 30.95 27.46 21.87
N ASN A 676 30.45 27.85 23.04
CA ASN A 676 31.27 28.53 24.09
C ASN A 676 32.38 27.62 24.60
N ALA A 677 32.09 26.35 24.88
CA ALA A 677 33.08 25.38 25.33
C ALA A 677 34.11 25.08 24.23
N ILE A 678 33.69 25.01 22.98
CA ILE A 678 34.58 24.84 21.82
C ILE A 678 35.49 26.06 21.65
N SER A 679 34.95 27.29 21.78
CA SER A 679 35.71 28.53 21.74
C SER A 679 36.75 28.58 22.85
N MET A 680 36.39 28.20 24.08
CA MET A 680 37.32 28.13 25.21
C MET A 680 38.48 27.16 24.95
N VAL A 681 38.20 25.98 24.43
CA VAL A 681 39.22 24.97 24.07
C VAL A 681 40.13 25.50 22.97
N LYS A 682 39.61 26.29 21.99
CA LYS A 682 40.45 26.98 20.98
C LYS A 682 41.40 28.01 21.60
N ILE A 683 40.92 28.80 22.57
CA ILE A 683 41.74 29.78 23.30
C ILE A 683 42.87 29.08 24.06
N LEU A 684 42.62 27.88 24.60
CA LEU A 684 43.62 27.06 25.30
C LEU A 684 44.67 26.43 24.35
N GLY A 685 44.63 26.75 23.05
CA GLY A 685 45.62 26.33 22.06
C GLY A 685 45.41 24.98 21.41
N TYR A 686 44.23 24.34 21.61
CA TYR A 686 43.93 23.08 20.94
C TYR A 686 43.69 23.30 19.45
N GLU A 687 44.26 22.40 18.62
CA GLU A 687 44.02 22.41 17.18
C GLU A 687 42.61 21.98 16.79
N ASN A 688 42.14 22.45 15.64
CA ASN A 688 40.80 22.05 15.11
C ASN A 688 40.62 20.54 15.01
N ARG A 689 41.69 19.78 14.74
CA ARG A 689 41.67 18.31 14.65
C ARG A 689 41.43 17.66 16.02
N GLU A 690 42.04 18.20 17.06
CA GLU A 690 41.88 17.74 18.44
C GLU A 690 40.48 18.06 18.96
N ILE A 691 39.97 19.28 18.68
CA ILE A 691 38.61 19.70 19.04
C ILE A 691 37.58 18.80 18.37
N ASN A 692 37.76 18.48 17.10
CA ASN A 692 36.90 17.52 16.38
C ASN A 692 36.96 16.15 17.04
N SER A 693 38.16 15.66 17.42
CA SER A 693 38.30 14.40 18.13
C SER A 693 37.61 14.37 19.48
N LEU A 694 37.45 15.51 20.13
CA LEU A 694 36.71 15.61 21.41
C LEU A 694 35.21 15.63 21.22
N TYR A 695 34.67 16.45 20.31
CA TYR A 695 33.25 16.69 20.17
C TYR A 695 32.58 15.77 19.13
N LEU A 696 33.15 15.65 17.94
CA LEU A 696 32.56 14.79 16.89
C LEU A 696 32.67 13.30 17.24
N THR A 697 33.84 12.84 17.75
CA THR A 697 33.98 11.45 18.16
C THR A 697 33.01 11.10 19.31
N SER A 698 32.79 12.01 20.27
CA SER A 698 31.78 11.80 21.32
C SER A 698 30.38 11.65 20.70
N THR A 699 30.04 12.50 19.72
CA THR A 699 28.76 12.43 19.03
C THR A 699 28.65 11.17 18.19
N THR A 700 29.75 10.74 17.53
CA THR A 700 29.78 9.48 16.74
C THR A 700 29.44 8.26 17.60
N TRP A 701 30.05 8.13 18.77
CA TRP A 701 29.74 7.02 19.69
C TRP A 701 28.26 7.04 20.14
N VAL A 702 27.75 8.22 20.43
CA VAL A 702 26.33 8.35 20.80
C VAL A 702 25.44 8.02 19.61
N VAL A 703 25.76 8.42 18.38
CA VAL A 703 25.00 8.08 17.17
C VAL A 703 25.01 6.57 16.92
N ILE A 704 26.18 5.91 17.00
CA ILE A 704 26.27 4.46 16.86
C ILE A 704 25.38 3.76 17.87
N LEU A 705 25.51 4.11 19.17
CA LEU A 705 24.67 3.53 20.20
C LEU A 705 23.19 3.85 20.00
N SER A 706 22.88 5.06 19.57
CA SER A 706 21.51 5.49 19.30
C SER A 706 20.89 4.72 18.13
N ILE A 707 21.63 4.48 17.03
CA ILE A 707 21.16 3.67 15.92
C ILE A 707 20.88 2.24 16.41
N LEU A 708 21.82 1.60 17.11
CA LEU A 708 21.65 0.22 17.58
C LEU A 708 20.46 0.07 18.53
N LEU A 709 20.28 0.97 19.48
CA LEU A 709 19.13 0.93 20.39
C LEU A 709 17.82 1.28 19.69
N SER A 710 17.85 2.21 18.74
CA SER A 710 16.65 2.60 17.99
C SER A 710 16.18 1.52 17.01
N LEU A 711 17.07 0.67 16.48
CA LEU A 711 16.67 -0.50 15.69
C LEU A 711 15.74 -1.43 16.47
N LEU A 712 16.09 -1.74 17.72
CA LEU A 712 15.24 -2.57 18.59
C LEU A 712 13.89 -1.92 18.90
N LEU A 713 13.92 -0.61 19.21
CA LEU A 713 12.69 0.12 19.53
C LEU A 713 11.80 0.34 18.29
N SER A 714 12.39 0.58 17.11
CA SER A 714 11.61 0.73 15.88
C SER A 714 10.95 -0.58 15.47
N THR A 715 11.63 -1.71 15.64
CA THR A 715 11.04 -3.05 15.47
C THR A 715 9.81 -3.22 16.36
N TRP A 716 9.95 -2.93 17.65
CA TRP A 716 8.83 -3.04 18.60
C TRP A 716 7.68 -2.09 18.26
N THR A 717 7.99 -0.89 17.77
CA THR A 717 6.97 0.07 17.32
C THR A 717 6.23 -0.44 16.09
N ILE A 718 6.93 -1.01 15.10
CA ILE A 718 6.29 -1.58 13.90
C ILE A 718 5.38 -2.75 14.30
N TYR A 719 5.82 -3.67 15.16
CA TYR A 719 4.95 -4.73 15.68
C TYR A 719 3.67 -4.19 16.33
N GLY A 720 3.77 -3.05 17.03
CA GLY A 720 2.62 -2.42 17.69
C GLY A 720 1.61 -1.77 16.74
N ILE A 721 2.06 -1.24 15.59
CA ILE A 721 1.19 -0.55 14.62
C ILE A 721 0.78 -1.44 13.43
N TYR A 722 1.46 -2.58 13.23
CA TYR A 722 1.27 -3.42 12.05
C TYR A 722 -0.16 -3.95 11.91
N GLY A 723 -0.75 -4.43 13.01
CA GLY A 723 -2.12 -4.89 13.00
C GLY A 723 -3.13 -3.82 12.59
N TYR A 724 -2.92 -2.56 13.00
CA TYR A 724 -3.75 -1.44 12.53
C TYR A 724 -3.53 -1.16 11.03
N LEU A 725 -2.29 -1.26 10.58
CA LEU A 725 -1.91 -1.03 9.19
C LEU A 725 -2.56 -2.07 8.26
N MET A 726 -2.56 -3.34 8.68
CA MET A 726 -3.14 -4.45 7.90
C MET A 726 -4.67 -4.60 8.05
N SER A 727 -5.30 -3.90 8.99
CA SER A 727 -6.75 -4.05 9.23
C SER A 727 -7.62 -3.58 8.05
N SER A 728 -7.10 -2.71 7.20
CA SER A 728 -7.79 -2.17 6.03
C SER A 728 -7.44 -2.89 4.72
N PHE A 729 -6.54 -3.88 4.76
CA PHE A 729 -6.20 -4.71 3.60
C PHE A 729 -7.06 -5.96 3.55
N SER A 730 -7.49 -6.36 2.37
CA SER A 730 -8.08 -7.68 2.13
C SER A 730 -7.03 -8.77 2.34
N GLY A 731 -7.37 -9.84 3.08
CA GLY A 731 -6.42 -10.87 3.47
C GLY A 731 -5.52 -10.46 4.64
N TRP A 732 -4.43 -11.18 4.83
CA TRP A 732 -3.45 -10.94 5.89
C TRP A 732 -2.04 -11.32 5.47
N LEU A 733 -1.10 -10.41 5.64
CA LEU A 733 0.33 -10.68 5.49
C LEU A 733 0.95 -10.77 6.89
N THR A 734 1.37 -11.93 7.31
CA THR A 734 2.05 -12.09 8.61
C THR A 734 3.37 -11.32 8.61
N LEU A 735 3.57 -10.46 9.63
CA LEU A 735 4.74 -9.58 9.70
C LEU A 735 6.05 -10.37 9.72
N TYR A 736 6.85 -10.21 8.70
CA TYR A 736 8.20 -10.74 8.62
C TYR A 736 9.24 -9.64 8.48
N LEU A 737 10.24 -9.64 9.35
CA LEU A 737 11.35 -8.68 9.31
C LEU A 737 12.64 -9.45 9.03
N LYS A 738 13.08 -9.39 7.77
CA LYS A 738 14.32 -10.06 7.34
C LYS A 738 15.53 -9.56 8.14
N PRO A 739 16.35 -10.43 8.77
CA PRO A 739 17.49 -10.01 9.58
C PRO A 739 18.51 -9.12 8.84
N ALA A 740 18.61 -9.25 7.51
CA ALA A 740 19.50 -8.44 6.67
C ALA A 740 19.13 -6.94 6.64
N VAL A 741 17.87 -6.58 6.88
CA VAL A 741 17.40 -5.19 6.92
C VAL A 741 18.13 -4.37 8.02
N TYR A 742 18.45 -4.98 9.14
CA TYR A 742 19.09 -4.28 10.26
C TYR A 742 20.51 -3.78 9.97
N PRO A 743 21.45 -4.60 9.41
CA PRO A 743 22.76 -4.10 9.01
C PRO A 743 22.66 -3.09 7.85
N GLU A 744 21.71 -3.23 6.93
CA GLU A 744 21.48 -2.25 5.87
C GLU A 744 21.04 -0.90 6.42
N MET A 745 20.05 -0.86 7.33
CA MET A 745 19.61 0.35 8.02
C MET A 745 20.76 0.99 8.80
N PHE A 746 21.59 0.17 9.49
CA PHE A 746 22.75 0.66 10.18
C PHE A 746 23.75 1.33 9.22
N ALA A 747 24.03 0.69 8.07
CA ALA A 747 24.94 1.22 7.06
C ALA A 747 24.39 2.52 6.45
N MET A 748 23.12 2.59 6.11
CA MET A 748 22.46 3.81 5.59
C MET A 748 22.49 4.94 6.62
N GLY A 749 22.13 4.64 7.87
CA GLY A 749 22.16 5.60 8.97
C GLY A 749 23.58 6.14 9.25
N MET A 750 24.57 5.28 9.25
CA MET A 750 25.98 5.68 9.40
C MET A 750 26.50 6.45 8.18
N GLY A 751 26.11 6.07 6.97
CA GLY A 751 26.44 6.80 5.75
C GLY A 751 25.91 8.24 5.77
N ALA A 752 24.62 8.40 6.10
CA ALA A 752 23.99 9.71 6.29
C ALA A 752 24.69 10.53 7.40
N TYR A 753 25.03 9.89 8.52
CA TYR A 753 25.77 10.56 9.61
C TYR A 753 27.17 11.00 9.17
N VAL A 754 27.91 10.19 8.43
CA VAL A 754 29.26 10.55 7.94
C VAL A 754 29.19 11.80 7.05
N LEU A 755 28.23 11.87 6.13
CA LEU A 755 28.01 13.06 5.30
C LEU A 755 27.72 14.29 6.15
N VAL A 756 26.83 14.16 7.14
CA VAL A 756 26.51 15.23 8.08
C VAL A 756 27.74 15.64 8.93
N ALA A 757 28.53 14.66 9.40
CA ALA A 757 29.73 14.92 10.20
C ALA A 757 30.77 15.73 9.41
N LEU A 758 30.92 15.47 8.10
CA LEU A 758 31.79 16.27 7.22
C LEU A 758 31.35 17.74 7.14
N LEU A 759 30.05 17.99 7.07
CA LEU A 759 29.48 19.35 7.09
C LEU A 759 29.72 20.02 8.45
N GLN A 760 29.54 19.28 9.54
CA GLN A 760 29.73 19.79 10.90
C GLN A 760 31.22 20.06 11.22
N PHE A 761 32.13 19.27 10.66
CA PHE A 761 33.57 19.53 10.76
C PHE A 761 33.95 20.91 10.21
N ARG A 762 33.42 21.27 9.02
CA ARG A 762 33.63 22.60 8.43
C ARG A 762 33.06 23.70 9.32
N ARG A 763 31.98 23.43 10.05
CA ARG A 763 31.32 24.38 10.93
C ARG A 763 32.10 24.62 12.21
N ILE A 764 32.66 23.58 12.85
CA ILE A 764 33.50 23.71 14.05
C ILE A 764 34.71 24.59 13.75
N LYS A 765 35.31 24.50 12.56
CA LYS A 765 36.39 25.40 12.15
C LYS A 765 35.99 26.87 12.13
N LYS A 766 34.75 27.19 11.81
CA LYS A 766 34.21 28.55 11.68
C LYS A 766 33.80 29.19 13.01
N ILE A 767 33.77 28.44 14.15
CA ILE A 767 33.44 29.03 15.47
C ILE A 767 34.55 29.95 15.87
N PRO A 768 34.28 31.28 16.10
CA PRO A 768 35.29 32.26 16.47
C PRO A 768 35.80 32.04 17.92
N MET A 769 37.02 32.47 18.21
CA MET A 769 37.60 32.36 19.54
C MET A 769 37.02 33.38 20.54
N ASP A 770 36.46 34.49 20.06
CA ASP A 770 35.92 35.58 20.87
C ASP A 770 34.55 35.27 21.51
N VAL A 771 33.86 34.19 21.07
CA VAL A 771 32.56 33.80 21.63
C VAL A 771 32.64 33.50 23.14
N ALA A 772 33.73 32.90 23.61
CA ALA A 772 33.92 32.61 25.02
C ALA A 772 34.28 33.87 25.83
N LEU A 773 34.95 34.85 25.24
CA LEU A 773 35.37 36.08 25.87
C LEU A 773 34.20 37.06 26.03
N LYS A 774 33.29 37.13 25.10
CA LYS A 774 32.10 38.01 25.14
C LYS A 774 31.07 37.67 26.22
N ASN A 775 31.15 36.49 26.80
CA ASN A 775 30.22 36.05 27.86
C ASN A 775 30.82 36.10 29.27
N VAL A 776 32.01 36.70 29.46
CA VAL A 776 32.69 36.83 30.75
C VAL A 776 32.51 38.25 31.32
N GLU A 777 32.02 39.18 30.51
CA GLU A 777 31.52 40.48 30.95
C GLU A 777 29.98 40.40 31.12
#